data_610632e6617262eddde9cacd3739a2f0
#
_entry.id   610632e6617262eddde9cacd3739a2f0
#
_cell.length_a   1.000
_cell.length_b   1.000
_cell.length_c   1.000
_cell.angle_alpha   90.00
_cell.angle_beta   90.00
_cell.angle_gamma   90.00
#
_symmetry.space_group_name_H-M   'P 1'
#
loop_
_entity.id
_entity.type
_entity.pdbx_description
1 polymer ?
#
loop_
_entity_poly.entity_id
_entity_poly.type
_entity_poly.pdbx_seq_one_letter_code
_entity_poly.pdbx_strand_id
1 'polypeptide(L)'
;MTSYLSYVNEGRFEELFEELGWGYVPQGVTPITVTVEEGKPFTAKPVADQSGLRVWVVKADELPNVSEQRIIDTEVQKISQLRLLIFTDGTRQSWRWPRRGATAATNTKLLHHRYIAGDEDLSEDLERRLRMIELPIGETIGILEIQERMAKAFNDEAVKRSKKASKHMEIMNQKLLDAGCDTSTASSLLVRLLFLFFGDDTNMWLDNTFQNWVLYHTTADTLTDKLIELFEVICDPELDLALSGKGKYAGTEYENFRRIDGMYRERIDLPPLTEDFRQEVLKAGEFDWAKVNPDIFGAMFQQLVDLDELRSNGEHYTSEENIMKVIEPLFLDDLRIRFEKSYDDRSALLALQDDIASLSFLDPACGCGNFLIQAYKHLRGLEYEIISRAENLELTGINAALDDAEGKRNSPKQKQLRTRLQEIESGNAMQFAENALRKSKLSMKQFYGIEINEWPAKVAATAMLLVDHLCNQAWGHSIVRLPIEETPEIICANALECDWRDLMPASANPRYVFGNPPFVGYDDRNEQQYKDLVEAWKSKKIGRLDYVTAWFKKTADYFQDSRQQGDFSFVATNSITQGEPVVAFFEPIISSGWRLKFAYRTFVWESSGADKSASVHCVILGFTRLTISTPVIYSTSVITGEIHARPAPRGINPYLVEGPPILVRKLSNNQILSPSLPLLKNGSVAGDTSHKHKGLPGLVMSVEEAEEIRKTDPIASKYLRKFVGGEDFLKGKYRYCLWIDEYEVEDAMESPIIRQRLDNVSLVRSLSTESSTVKLAQSPWRFKHIAQPDQNYLCMPRTVSEDRSYFALGYLDPDVIVSNGSFWALDPTGLIFAVGSSSMFMAWQLAVGGKLKSSPRFANTLVWNTFPLPKLTEEAELEIINAGRDILLSRQEFPDLTLKQLYDRHKMPASLVRTHAHLDEAVDSAFGIVSGGRSVFARQGVLFELYAEMTK
;
A
#
# COMPACT_ATOMS: atom_id res chain seq x y z
N MET A 1 24.17 -9.24 25.16
CA MET A 1 23.33 -10.05 24.27
C MET A 1 24.20 -11.17 23.74
N THR A 2 23.84 -12.40 24.00
CA THR A 2 24.55 -13.58 23.46
C THR A 2 24.31 -13.60 21.95
N SER A 3 25.37 -13.71 21.15
CA SER A 3 25.20 -13.83 19.69
C SER A 3 24.61 -15.20 19.37
N TYR A 4 23.54 -15.26 18.56
CA TYR A 4 22.94 -16.52 18.08
C TYR A 4 23.96 -17.41 17.34
N LEU A 5 24.98 -16.78 16.77
CA LEU A 5 26.06 -17.47 16.05
C LEU A 5 26.87 -18.42 16.94
N SER A 6 26.94 -18.20 18.26
CA SER A 6 27.61 -19.14 19.16
C SER A 6 26.92 -20.52 19.15
N TYR A 7 25.60 -20.54 19.22
CA TYR A 7 24.81 -21.77 19.13
C TYR A 7 24.93 -22.43 17.75
N VAL A 8 24.90 -21.62 16.67
CA VAL A 8 25.05 -22.09 15.29
C VAL A 8 26.39 -22.76 15.07
N ASN A 9 27.48 -22.12 15.50
CA ASN A 9 28.86 -22.63 15.33
C ASN A 9 29.16 -23.85 16.18
N GLU A 10 28.53 -23.97 17.33
CA GLU A 10 28.65 -25.12 18.22
C GLU A 10 27.67 -26.26 17.86
N GLY A 11 26.80 -26.03 16.87
CA GLY A 11 25.80 -27.00 16.42
C GLY A 11 24.70 -27.28 17.44
N ARG A 12 24.43 -26.35 18.35
CA ARG A 12 23.40 -26.41 19.40
C ARG A 12 22.08 -25.82 18.91
N PHE A 13 21.49 -26.43 17.89
CA PHE A 13 20.30 -25.91 17.24
C PHE A 13 19.03 -25.97 18.10
N GLU A 14 18.89 -26.95 18.99
CA GLU A 14 17.77 -27.01 19.93
C GLU A 14 17.74 -25.79 20.83
N GLU A 15 18.88 -25.46 21.43
CA GLU A 15 19.05 -24.28 22.29
C GLU A 15 18.90 -22.96 21.48
N LEU A 16 19.39 -22.94 20.22
CA LEU A 16 19.21 -21.80 19.33
C LEU A 16 17.72 -21.46 19.13
N PHE A 17 16.91 -22.44 18.76
CA PHE A 17 15.50 -22.23 18.48
C PHE A 17 14.69 -21.98 19.76
N GLU A 18 15.10 -22.54 20.91
CA GLU A 18 14.51 -22.19 22.20
C GLU A 18 14.78 -20.71 22.55
N GLU A 19 16.01 -20.22 22.35
CA GLU A 19 16.38 -18.80 22.58
C GLU A 19 15.68 -17.86 21.57
N LEU A 20 15.39 -18.34 20.34
CA LEU A 20 14.58 -17.62 19.37
C LEU A 20 13.07 -17.64 19.71
N GLY A 21 12.66 -18.29 20.80
CA GLY A 21 11.26 -18.33 21.24
C GLY A 21 10.40 -19.38 20.54
N TRP A 22 10.99 -20.34 19.80
CA TRP A 22 10.27 -21.38 19.11
C TRP A 22 9.85 -22.51 20.06
N GLY A 23 8.73 -23.16 19.73
CA GLY A 23 8.19 -24.27 20.52
C GLY A 23 9.00 -25.57 20.41
N TYR A 24 8.75 -26.48 21.36
CA TYR A 24 9.36 -27.80 21.37
C TYR A 24 8.73 -28.73 20.34
N VAL A 25 9.51 -29.75 19.90
CA VAL A 25 9.02 -30.80 19.01
C VAL A 25 7.90 -31.58 19.68
N PRO A 26 6.72 -31.75 19.02
CA PRO A 26 5.62 -32.54 19.60
C PRO A 26 6.02 -33.98 19.91
N GLN A 27 5.41 -34.57 20.98
CA GLN A 27 5.61 -35.98 21.31
C GLN A 27 5.17 -36.87 20.14
N GLY A 28 6.01 -37.87 19.79
CA GLY A 28 5.74 -38.81 18.70
C GLY A 28 6.47 -38.51 17.38
N VAL A 29 7.10 -37.33 17.26
CA VAL A 29 7.97 -37.04 16.11
C VAL A 29 9.38 -37.53 16.39
N THR A 30 9.83 -38.50 15.59
CA THR A 30 11.13 -39.18 15.77
C THR A 30 12.10 -38.79 14.64
N PRO A 31 13.42 -38.86 14.87
CA PRO A 31 14.40 -38.73 13.79
C PRO A 31 14.16 -39.75 12.67
N ILE A 32 14.43 -39.35 11.44
CA ILE A 32 14.33 -40.22 10.27
C ILE A 32 15.71 -40.45 9.65
N THR A 33 15.98 -41.68 9.28
CA THR A 33 17.19 -42.03 8.55
C THR A 33 16.85 -42.27 7.08
N VAL A 34 17.51 -41.52 6.23
CA VAL A 34 17.34 -41.54 4.76
C VAL A 34 18.61 -42.12 4.15
N THR A 35 18.45 -43.15 3.35
CA THR A 35 19.57 -43.70 2.58
C THR A 35 19.56 -43.12 1.18
N VAL A 36 20.63 -42.43 0.81
CA VAL A 36 20.79 -41.82 -0.53
C VAL A 36 21.51 -42.78 -1.49
N GLU A 37 21.70 -42.36 -2.73
CA GLU A 37 22.46 -43.08 -3.74
C GLU A 37 23.84 -43.47 -3.17
N GLU A 38 24.36 -44.66 -3.49
CA GLU A 38 25.56 -45.27 -2.92
C GLU A 38 25.41 -45.86 -1.50
N GLY A 39 24.19 -45.91 -0.94
CA GLY A 39 23.92 -46.58 0.36
C GLY A 39 24.36 -45.81 1.60
N LYS A 40 24.70 -44.52 1.49
CA LYS A 40 25.10 -43.62 2.58
C LYS A 40 23.87 -43.18 3.39
N PRO A 41 23.77 -43.51 4.69
CA PRO A 41 22.68 -43.11 5.53
C PRO A 41 22.90 -41.70 6.11
N PHE A 42 21.82 -40.83 6.09
CA PHE A 42 21.78 -39.58 6.79
C PHE A 42 20.60 -39.55 7.76
N THR A 43 20.82 -39.04 8.95
CA THR A 43 19.75 -38.88 9.94
C THR A 43 19.34 -37.44 10.09
N ALA A 44 18.05 -37.15 9.76
CA ALA A 44 17.42 -35.85 10.01
C ALA A 44 16.76 -35.87 11.40
N LYS A 45 17.18 -34.99 12.29
CA LYS A 45 16.67 -34.87 13.66
C LYS A 45 15.77 -33.62 13.76
N PRO A 46 14.52 -33.72 14.24
CA PRO A 46 13.70 -32.55 14.50
C PRO A 46 14.21 -31.82 15.75
N VAL A 47 14.32 -30.48 15.74
CA VAL A 47 14.88 -29.67 16.84
C VAL A 47 13.93 -28.63 17.38
N ALA A 48 12.97 -28.16 16.59
CA ALA A 48 11.95 -27.20 17.01
C ALA A 48 10.68 -27.35 16.18
N ASP A 49 9.55 -26.86 16.72
CA ASP A 49 8.27 -26.80 16.03
C ASP A 49 7.54 -25.52 16.42
N GLN A 50 7.09 -24.74 15.43
CA GLN A 50 6.26 -23.57 15.68
C GLN A 50 5.01 -23.64 14.82
N SER A 51 3.87 -23.93 15.46
CA SER A 51 2.55 -24.01 14.81
C SER A 51 2.51 -24.93 13.59
N GLY A 52 3.30 -26.02 13.59
CA GLY A 52 3.39 -27.00 12.51
C GLY A 52 4.53 -26.76 11.51
N LEU A 53 5.23 -25.62 11.58
CA LEU A 53 6.50 -25.43 10.89
C LEU A 53 7.61 -26.05 11.74
N ARG A 54 8.28 -27.06 11.19
CA ARG A 54 9.26 -27.85 11.92
C ARG A 54 10.68 -27.64 11.40
N VAL A 55 11.61 -27.51 12.34
CA VAL A 55 13.04 -27.39 12.03
C VAL A 55 13.69 -28.75 12.15
N TRP A 56 14.41 -29.15 11.11
CA TRP A 56 15.14 -30.40 11.03
C TRP A 56 16.62 -30.13 10.82
N VAL A 57 17.48 -30.89 11.50
CA VAL A 57 18.94 -30.78 11.38
C VAL A 57 19.53 -32.10 10.93
N VAL A 58 20.40 -32.04 9.93
CA VAL A 58 21.19 -33.20 9.43
C VAL A 58 22.66 -32.86 9.68
N LYS A 59 23.25 -33.59 10.63
CA LYS A 59 24.70 -33.49 10.91
C LYS A 59 25.41 -34.60 10.18
N ALA A 60 26.49 -34.30 9.47
CA ALA A 60 27.29 -35.23 8.72
C ALA A 60 28.78 -34.86 8.80
N ASP A 61 29.68 -35.80 8.55
CA ASP A 61 31.12 -35.54 8.51
C ASP A 61 31.54 -34.68 7.32
N GLU A 62 30.79 -34.76 6.23
CA GLU A 62 30.89 -33.91 5.05
C GLU A 62 29.50 -33.40 4.68
N LEU A 63 29.42 -32.13 4.26
CA LEU A 63 28.15 -31.53 3.87
C LEU A 63 27.56 -32.31 2.67
N PRO A 64 26.34 -32.87 2.81
CA PRO A 64 25.69 -33.57 1.70
C PRO A 64 25.65 -32.71 0.42
N ASN A 65 25.86 -33.28 -0.72
CA ASN A 65 25.75 -32.60 -1.99
C ASN A 65 24.30 -32.21 -2.32
N VAL A 66 24.08 -31.39 -3.36
CA VAL A 66 22.75 -30.85 -3.69
C VAL A 66 21.72 -31.95 -3.98
N SER A 67 22.14 -33.05 -4.63
CA SER A 67 21.26 -34.19 -4.94
C SER A 67 20.85 -34.95 -3.66
N GLU A 68 21.83 -35.25 -2.80
CA GLU A 68 21.60 -35.87 -1.51
C GLU A 68 20.69 -35.04 -0.61
N GLN A 69 20.92 -33.72 -0.55
CA GLN A 69 20.06 -32.80 0.23
C GLN A 69 18.61 -32.79 -0.30
N ARG A 70 18.40 -32.94 -1.62
CA ARG A 70 17.05 -33.00 -2.21
C ARG A 70 16.36 -34.32 -1.85
N ILE A 71 17.06 -35.44 -1.90
CA ILE A 71 16.50 -36.76 -1.51
C ILE A 71 16.06 -36.72 -0.03
N ILE A 72 16.93 -36.21 0.85
CA ILE A 72 16.62 -36.05 2.27
C ILE A 72 15.41 -35.14 2.49
N ASP A 73 15.35 -34.01 1.79
CA ASP A 73 14.22 -33.09 1.88
C ASP A 73 12.91 -33.75 1.45
N THR A 74 12.92 -34.56 0.39
CA THR A 74 11.74 -35.28 -0.08
C THR A 74 11.21 -36.26 0.98
N GLU A 75 12.08 -36.96 1.69
CA GLU A 75 11.66 -37.87 2.75
C GLU A 75 11.14 -37.13 4.00
N VAL A 76 11.79 -36.01 4.38
CA VAL A 76 11.31 -35.16 5.48
C VAL A 76 9.95 -34.53 5.14
N GLN A 77 9.73 -34.15 3.86
CA GLN A 77 8.46 -33.58 3.40
C GLN A 77 7.26 -34.50 3.64
N LYS A 78 7.42 -35.80 3.54
CA LYS A 78 6.33 -36.78 3.78
C LYS A 78 5.77 -36.70 5.20
N ILE A 79 6.58 -36.20 6.15
CA ILE A 79 6.23 -36.12 7.59
C ILE A 79 6.00 -34.67 8.01
N SER A 80 6.65 -33.73 7.37
CA SER A 80 6.66 -32.31 7.74
C SER A 80 6.58 -31.46 6.48
N GLN A 81 5.36 -31.11 6.06
CA GLN A 81 5.14 -30.30 4.85
C GLN A 81 5.76 -28.90 4.98
N LEU A 82 5.60 -28.29 6.15
CA LEU A 82 6.24 -27.01 6.47
C LEU A 82 7.49 -27.31 7.29
N ARG A 83 8.64 -26.99 6.72
CA ARG A 83 9.92 -27.37 7.30
C ARG A 83 11.03 -26.38 6.98
N LEU A 84 11.96 -26.28 7.90
CA LEU A 84 13.28 -25.70 7.66
C LEU A 84 14.29 -26.84 7.84
N LEU A 85 15.13 -27.12 6.84
CA LEU A 85 16.20 -28.09 6.94
C LEU A 85 17.55 -27.39 7.05
N ILE A 86 18.34 -27.81 8.01
CA ILE A 86 19.71 -27.32 8.24
C ILE A 86 20.67 -28.51 8.08
N PHE A 87 21.50 -28.47 7.05
CA PHE A 87 22.58 -29.41 6.83
C PHE A 87 23.87 -28.82 7.34
N THR A 88 24.67 -29.57 8.06
CA THR A 88 25.94 -29.09 8.63
C THR A 88 27.00 -30.18 8.71
N ASP A 89 28.25 -29.78 8.40
CA ASP A 89 29.46 -30.58 8.66
C ASP A 89 30.28 -30.02 9.85
N GLY A 90 29.68 -29.12 10.62
CA GLY A 90 30.34 -28.41 11.71
C GLY A 90 31.01 -27.10 11.33
N THR A 91 31.44 -26.94 10.07
CA THR A 91 32.07 -25.70 9.56
C THR A 91 31.20 -25.02 8.51
N ARG A 92 30.63 -25.80 7.61
CA ARG A 92 29.76 -25.31 6.53
C ARG A 92 28.33 -25.71 6.83
N GLN A 93 27.37 -24.84 6.49
CA GLN A 93 25.97 -25.11 6.66
C GLN A 93 25.17 -24.75 5.42
N SER A 94 24.11 -25.50 5.16
CA SER A 94 23.14 -25.24 4.11
C SER A 94 21.74 -25.20 4.74
N TRP A 95 21.14 -24.05 4.81
CA TRP A 95 19.81 -23.80 5.34
C TRP A 95 18.83 -23.83 4.17
N ARG A 96 17.85 -24.73 4.18
CA ARG A 96 16.90 -24.91 3.11
C ARG A 96 15.49 -24.74 3.61
N TRP A 97 14.74 -23.98 2.85
CA TRP A 97 13.41 -23.53 3.19
C TRP A 97 12.50 -23.62 1.96
N PRO A 98 11.31 -24.30 2.02
CA PRO A 98 10.37 -24.32 0.93
C PRO A 98 9.76 -22.92 0.72
N ARG A 99 9.75 -22.46 -0.53
CA ARG A 99 9.11 -21.20 -0.88
C ARG A 99 7.61 -21.30 -0.56
N ARG A 100 7.02 -20.23 -0.01
CA ARG A 100 5.58 -20.13 0.28
C ARG A 100 4.75 -20.48 -0.97
N GLY A 101 3.72 -21.32 -0.82
CA GLY A 101 2.85 -21.77 -1.91
C GLY A 101 3.29 -23.03 -2.63
N ALA A 102 4.46 -23.57 -2.30
CA ALA A 102 4.91 -24.86 -2.81
C ALA A 102 4.49 -25.97 -1.85
N THR A 103 3.24 -26.31 -1.85
CA THR A 103 2.75 -27.51 -1.17
C THR A 103 3.11 -28.74 -1.98
N ALA A 104 3.77 -29.69 -1.32
CA ALA A 104 3.85 -31.11 -1.67
C ALA A 104 4.40 -31.54 -3.03
N ALA A 105 4.80 -30.69 -3.96
CA ALA A 105 5.45 -31.14 -5.18
C ALA A 105 6.93 -31.46 -4.94
N THR A 106 7.35 -32.62 -5.37
CA THR A 106 8.67 -33.22 -5.16
C THR A 106 9.84 -32.43 -5.77
N ASN A 107 9.59 -31.35 -6.50
CA ASN A 107 10.61 -30.51 -7.13
C ASN A 107 10.49 -29.02 -6.78
N THR A 108 10.02 -28.69 -5.59
CA THR A 108 10.02 -27.32 -5.11
C THR A 108 11.44 -26.77 -5.06
N LYS A 109 11.70 -25.67 -5.74
CA LYS A 109 12.93 -24.90 -5.53
C LYS A 109 12.97 -24.48 -4.05
N LEU A 110 13.87 -25.09 -3.30
CA LEU A 110 14.13 -24.71 -1.91
C LEU A 110 14.97 -23.43 -1.94
N LEU A 111 14.53 -22.42 -1.23
CA LEU A 111 15.40 -21.28 -0.94
C LEU A 111 16.62 -21.82 -0.18
N HIS A 112 17.79 -21.33 -0.52
CA HIS A 112 19.05 -21.85 -0.01
C HIS A 112 19.89 -20.70 0.55
N HIS A 113 20.23 -20.82 1.83
CA HIS A 113 21.21 -19.92 2.46
C HIS A 113 22.44 -20.71 2.85
N ARG A 114 23.64 -20.26 2.44
CA ARG A 114 24.91 -20.85 2.83
C ARG A 114 25.50 -20.07 3.98
N TYR A 115 26.03 -20.79 4.93
CA TYR A 115 26.81 -20.25 6.02
C TYR A 115 28.14 -20.99 6.16
N ILE A 116 29.22 -20.24 6.47
CA ILE A 116 30.55 -20.78 6.74
C ILE A 116 31.03 -20.15 8.03
N ALA A 117 31.36 -20.98 9.02
CA ALA A 117 31.85 -20.51 10.32
C ALA A 117 33.19 -19.76 10.15
N GLY A 118 33.27 -18.54 10.69
CA GLY A 118 34.47 -17.69 10.58
C GLY A 118 34.48 -16.70 9.40
N ASP A 119 33.48 -16.74 8.50
CA ASP A 119 33.27 -15.73 7.47
C ASP A 119 32.46 -14.57 8.08
N GLU A 120 33.05 -13.36 8.11
CA GLU A 120 32.45 -12.20 8.78
C GLU A 120 31.15 -11.74 8.08
N ASP A 121 31.15 -11.66 6.74
CA ASP A 121 29.98 -11.20 5.95
C ASP A 121 28.82 -12.17 6.08
N LEU A 122 29.07 -13.48 5.98
CA LEU A 122 28.05 -14.52 6.14
C LEU A 122 27.55 -14.61 7.59
N SER A 123 28.39 -14.32 8.55
CA SER A 123 28.04 -14.28 9.97
C SER A 123 27.10 -13.13 10.30
N GLU A 124 27.37 -11.94 9.80
CA GLU A 124 26.49 -10.77 9.98
C GLU A 124 25.14 -10.98 9.29
N ASP A 125 25.14 -11.55 8.08
CA ASP A 125 23.91 -11.85 7.34
C ASP A 125 23.05 -12.91 8.04
N LEU A 126 23.64 -14.00 8.54
CA LEU A 126 22.91 -15.03 9.27
C LEU A 126 22.36 -14.51 10.60
N GLU A 127 23.15 -13.76 11.38
CA GLU A 127 22.70 -13.16 12.64
C GLU A 127 21.47 -12.24 12.40
N ARG A 128 21.51 -11.43 11.36
CA ARG A 128 20.38 -10.56 10.95
C ARG A 128 19.14 -11.37 10.60
N ARG A 129 19.27 -12.48 9.86
CA ARG A 129 18.17 -13.36 9.48
C ARG A 129 17.56 -14.06 10.69
N LEU A 130 18.39 -14.52 11.62
CA LEU A 130 17.93 -15.15 12.86
C LEU A 130 17.09 -14.17 13.71
N ARG A 131 17.52 -12.90 13.82
CA ARG A 131 16.73 -11.87 14.49
C ARG A 131 15.35 -11.60 13.85
N MET A 132 15.23 -11.81 12.56
CA MET A 132 13.93 -11.64 11.87
C MET A 132 12.95 -12.78 12.16
N ILE A 133 13.43 -13.95 12.56
CA ILE A 133 12.61 -15.11 12.94
C ILE A 133 12.51 -15.32 14.46
N GLU A 134 13.06 -14.39 15.24
CA GLU A 134 12.92 -14.35 16.70
C GLU A 134 11.46 -14.07 17.06
N LEU A 135 10.92 -14.82 18.01
CA LEU A 135 9.54 -14.71 18.44
C LEU A 135 9.45 -14.03 19.81
N PRO A 136 8.42 -13.22 20.06
CA PRO A 136 8.21 -12.66 21.40
C PRO A 136 7.99 -13.76 22.44
N ILE A 137 8.63 -13.65 23.58
CA ILE A 137 8.54 -14.64 24.66
C ILE A 137 7.08 -14.75 25.16
N GLY A 138 6.50 -15.94 25.05
CA GLY A 138 5.16 -16.26 25.55
C GLY A 138 4.01 -15.95 24.57
N GLU A 139 4.27 -15.53 23.34
CA GLU A 139 3.26 -15.37 22.31
C GLU A 139 3.20 -16.60 21.39
N THR A 140 2.01 -17.12 21.17
CA THR A 140 1.75 -18.13 20.14
C THR A 140 1.44 -17.44 18.82
N ILE A 141 2.38 -17.48 17.91
CA ILE A 141 2.21 -16.93 16.56
C ILE A 141 1.61 -17.99 15.64
N GLY A 142 0.63 -17.59 14.83
CA GLY A 142 -0.01 -18.47 13.85
C GLY A 142 0.93 -18.90 12.73
N ILE A 143 0.62 -20.02 12.08
CA ILE A 143 1.45 -20.60 11.01
C ILE A 143 1.70 -19.63 9.85
N LEU A 144 0.73 -18.81 9.49
CA LEU A 144 0.87 -17.82 8.40
C LEU A 144 1.90 -16.74 8.74
N GLU A 145 1.89 -16.25 9.97
CA GLU A 145 2.81 -15.21 10.40
C GLU A 145 4.25 -15.72 10.47
N ILE A 146 4.47 -16.94 10.99
CA ILE A 146 5.82 -17.53 11.00
C ILE A 146 6.34 -17.76 9.58
N GLN A 147 5.48 -18.19 8.64
CA GLN A 147 5.84 -18.32 7.23
C GLN A 147 6.24 -16.98 6.61
N GLU A 148 5.54 -15.89 6.94
CA GLU A 148 5.89 -14.55 6.48
C GLU A 148 7.22 -14.07 7.02
N ARG A 149 7.48 -14.26 8.31
CA ARG A 149 8.76 -13.92 8.93
C ARG A 149 9.91 -14.70 8.30
N MET A 150 9.72 -16.01 8.06
CA MET A 150 10.71 -16.84 7.37
C MET A 150 10.95 -16.38 5.94
N ALA A 151 9.89 -16.12 5.17
CA ALA A 151 10.01 -15.62 3.81
C ALA A 151 10.77 -14.28 3.77
N LYS A 152 10.44 -13.36 4.66
CA LYS A 152 11.11 -12.06 4.77
C LYS A 152 12.59 -12.21 5.17
N ALA A 153 12.90 -13.11 6.10
CA ALA A 153 14.27 -13.36 6.55
C ALA A 153 15.18 -13.93 5.45
N PHE A 154 14.65 -14.79 4.58
CA PHE A 154 15.44 -15.52 3.58
C PHE A 154 15.25 -15.04 2.13
N ASN A 155 14.41 -14.03 1.86
CA ASN A 155 14.17 -13.48 0.50
C ASN A 155 15.14 -12.33 0.08
N ASP A 156 16.02 -11.87 0.93
CA ASP A 156 16.90 -10.71 0.66
C ASP A 156 17.80 -10.87 -0.59
N GLU A 157 18.12 -12.10 -0.99
CA GLU A 157 18.90 -12.33 -2.21
C GLU A 157 18.12 -11.96 -3.49
N ALA A 158 16.80 -12.09 -3.48
CA ALA A 158 15.96 -11.72 -4.61
C ALA A 158 16.05 -10.22 -4.94
N VAL A 159 16.09 -9.36 -3.93
CA VAL A 159 16.20 -7.89 -4.11
C VAL A 159 17.54 -7.48 -4.72
N LYS A 160 18.65 -8.09 -4.29
CA LYS A 160 19.99 -7.81 -4.85
C LYS A 160 20.09 -8.26 -6.31
N ARG A 161 19.51 -9.41 -6.65
CA ARG A 161 19.49 -9.96 -8.03
C ARG A 161 18.62 -9.12 -8.95
N SER A 162 17.46 -8.69 -8.45
CA SER A 162 16.57 -7.81 -9.22
C SER A 162 17.20 -6.48 -9.58
N LYS A 163 18.03 -5.89 -8.71
CA LYS A 163 18.81 -4.69 -9.04
C LYS A 163 19.85 -4.95 -10.16
N LYS A 164 20.45 -6.15 -10.20
CA LYS A 164 21.38 -6.51 -11.29
C LYS A 164 20.62 -6.71 -12.61
N ALA A 165 19.47 -7.38 -12.57
CA ALA A 165 18.60 -7.57 -13.73
C ALA A 165 18.17 -6.21 -14.31
N SER A 166 17.70 -5.28 -13.46
CA SER A 166 17.35 -3.90 -13.85
C SER A 166 18.53 -3.19 -14.53
N LYS A 167 19.74 -3.37 -14.01
CA LYS A 167 20.93 -2.74 -14.57
C LYS A 167 21.26 -3.27 -15.98
N HIS A 168 21.10 -4.57 -16.26
CA HIS A 168 21.25 -5.12 -17.60
C HIS A 168 20.24 -4.51 -18.58
N MET A 169 18.98 -4.41 -18.17
CA MET A 169 17.93 -3.81 -19.00
C MET A 169 18.19 -2.32 -19.25
N GLU A 170 18.63 -1.57 -18.23
CA GLU A 170 19.00 -0.16 -18.35
C GLU A 170 20.14 0.05 -19.37
N ILE A 171 21.20 -0.75 -19.29
CA ILE A 171 22.34 -0.67 -20.22
C ILE A 171 21.89 -0.99 -21.66
N MET A 172 21.07 -2.04 -21.84
CA MET A 172 20.53 -2.37 -23.16
C MET A 172 19.65 -1.26 -23.72
N ASN A 173 18.79 -0.66 -22.88
CA ASN A 173 17.94 0.46 -23.28
C ASN A 173 18.78 1.65 -23.77
N GLN A 174 19.81 2.03 -23.01
CA GLN A 174 20.67 3.15 -23.39
C GLN A 174 21.33 2.89 -24.74
N LYS A 175 21.84 1.68 -24.96
CA LYS A 175 22.45 1.31 -26.25
C LYS A 175 21.48 1.33 -27.44
N LEU A 176 20.19 1.03 -27.20
CA LEU A 176 19.14 1.14 -28.23
C LEU A 176 18.84 2.60 -28.57
N LEU A 177 18.73 3.45 -27.55
CA LEU A 177 18.53 4.89 -27.74
C LEU A 177 19.74 5.51 -28.46
N ASP A 178 20.97 5.13 -28.10
CA ASP A 178 22.20 5.56 -28.76
C ASP A 178 22.26 5.10 -30.22
N ALA A 179 21.66 3.96 -30.57
CA ALA A 179 21.51 3.47 -31.93
C ALA A 179 20.40 4.18 -32.75
N GLY A 180 19.68 5.12 -32.13
CA GLY A 180 18.62 5.91 -32.75
C GLY A 180 17.25 5.26 -32.71
N CYS A 181 17.05 4.26 -31.84
CA CYS A 181 15.74 3.67 -31.57
C CYS A 181 14.88 4.65 -30.77
N ASP A 182 13.61 4.79 -31.12
CA ASP A 182 12.68 5.53 -30.27
C ASP A 182 12.34 4.73 -29.01
N THR A 183 11.88 5.42 -27.96
CA THR A 183 11.62 4.82 -26.64
C THR A 183 10.59 3.68 -26.69
N SER A 184 9.54 3.80 -27.52
CA SER A 184 8.48 2.78 -27.64
C SER A 184 9.03 1.50 -28.27
N THR A 185 9.79 1.65 -29.37
CA THR A 185 10.42 0.53 -30.09
C THR A 185 11.48 -0.14 -29.23
N ALA A 186 12.37 0.64 -28.56
CA ALA A 186 13.38 0.11 -27.64
C ALA A 186 12.75 -0.71 -26.52
N SER A 187 11.71 -0.18 -25.93
CA SER A 187 10.97 -0.84 -24.86
C SER A 187 10.30 -2.12 -25.34
N SER A 188 9.66 -2.12 -26.53
CA SER A 188 9.05 -3.32 -27.15
C SER A 188 10.08 -4.43 -27.41
N LEU A 189 11.28 -4.07 -27.88
CA LEU A 189 12.36 -5.03 -28.07
C LEU A 189 12.82 -5.62 -26.73
N LEU A 190 13.01 -4.78 -25.71
CA LEU A 190 13.50 -5.22 -24.39
C LEU A 190 12.57 -6.22 -23.71
N VAL A 191 11.24 -6.06 -23.83
CA VAL A 191 10.29 -7.06 -23.30
C VAL A 191 10.40 -8.39 -24.04
N ARG A 192 10.51 -8.35 -25.37
CA ARG A 192 10.68 -9.58 -26.15
C ARG A 192 11.98 -10.31 -25.77
N LEU A 193 13.08 -9.57 -25.60
CA LEU A 193 14.34 -10.13 -25.14
C LEU A 193 14.25 -10.69 -23.71
N LEU A 194 13.60 -9.96 -22.80
CA LEU A 194 13.38 -10.44 -21.43
C LEU A 194 12.64 -11.76 -21.41
N PHE A 195 11.59 -11.91 -22.21
CA PHE A 195 10.86 -13.16 -22.32
C PHE A 195 11.75 -14.30 -22.86
N LEU A 196 12.61 -14.01 -23.86
CA LEU A 196 13.54 -15.01 -24.38
C LEU A 196 14.59 -15.43 -23.34
N PHE A 197 15.15 -14.49 -22.58
CA PHE A 197 16.07 -14.82 -21.48
C PHE A 197 15.38 -15.67 -20.41
N PHE A 198 14.14 -15.32 -20.08
CA PHE A 198 13.36 -16.08 -19.12
C PHE A 198 13.06 -17.50 -19.62
N GLY A 199 12.75 -17.62 -20.91
CA GLY A 199 12.52 -18.91 -21.55
C GLY A 199 13.73 -19.83 -21.49
N ASP A 200 14.94 -19.28 -21.70
CA ASP A 200 16.20 -20.02 -21.58
C ASP A 200 16.43 -20.58 -20.15
N ASP A 201 16.09 -19.80 -19.12
CA ASP A 201 16.40 -20.12 -17.73
C ASP A 201 15.28 -20.88 -17.02
N THR A 202 14.08 -20.93 -17.59
CA THR A 202 12.91 -21.54 -16.98
C THR A 202 12.43 -22.81 -17.69
N ASN A 203 13.26 -23.43 -18.48
CA ASN A 203 12.96 -24.65 -19.24
C ASN A 203 11.70 -24.53 -20.13
N MET A 204 11.40 -23.35 -20.69
CA MET A 204 10.35 -23.22 -21.72
C MET A 204 10.75 -23.96 -22.99
N TRP A 205 12.07 -24.02 -23.25
CA TRP A 205 12.74 -24.80 -24.27
C TRP A 205 14.05 -25.35 -23.71
N LEU A 206 14.92 -25.90 -24.52
CA LEU A 206 16.22 -26.38 -24.06
C LEU A 206 17.07 -25.23 -23.51
N ASP A 207 17.81 -25.49 -22.45
CA ASP A 207 18.67 -24.50 -21.79
C ASP A 207 19.57 -23.75 -22.78
N ASN A 208 19.63 -22.42 -22.60
CA ASN A 208 20.46 -21.52 -23.42
C ASN A 208 20.16 -21.54 -24.93
N THR A 209 18.98 -21.90 -25.38
CA THR A 209 18.59 -21.92 -26.80
C THR A 209 18.74 -20.52 -27.43
N PHE A 210 18.19 -19.48 -26.80
CA PHE A 210 18.29 -18.11 -27.30
C PHE A 210 19.72 -17.57 -27.21
N GLN A 211 20.42 -17.83 -26.11
CA GLN A 211 21.79 -17.39 -25.94
C GLN A 211 22.72 -18.03 -26.99
N ASN A 212 22.60 -19.33 -27.23
CA ASN A 212 23.35 -20.03 -28.26
C ASN A 212 23.00 -19.54 -29.67
N TRP A 213 21.74 -19.27 -29.93
CA TRP A 213 21.29 -18.73 -31.18
C TRP A 213 21.91 -17.35 -31.47
N VAL A 214 21.92 -16.42 -30.49
CA VAL A 214 22.62 -15.14 -30.63
C VAL A 214 24.12 -15.33 -30.86
N LEU A 215 24.75 -16.25 -30.13
CA LEU A 215 26.19 -16.48 -30.21
C LEU A 215 26.62 -17.04 -31.58
N TYR A 216 25.91 -18.06 -32.09
CA TYR A 216 26.36 -18.84 -33.25
C TYR A 216 25.69 -18.44 -34.56
N HIS A 217 24.52 -17.82 -34.55
CA HIS A 217 23.72 -17.53 -35.73
C HIS A 217 23.54 -16.05 -36.03
N THR A 218 24.14 -15.15 -35.22
CA THR A 218 24.11 -13.70 -35.44
C THR A 218 25.50 -13.07 -35.45
N THR A 219 25.64 -11.98 -36.20
CA THR A 219 26.76 -11.05 -36.18
C THR A 219 26.25 -9.63 -36.04
N ALA A 220 27.12 -8.63 -35.85
CA ALA A 220 26.72 -7.23 -35.79
C ALA A 220 25.84 -6.82 -36.97
N ASP A 221 26.26 -7.22 -38.20
CA ASP A 221 25.57 -6.83 -39.44
C ASP A 221 24.22 -7.57 -39.64
N THR A 222 24.03 -8.72 -39.01
CA THR A 222 22.85 -9.57 -39.23
C THR A 222 21.88 -9.58 -38.06
N LEU A 223 22.28 -9.05 -36.89
CA LEU A 223 21.50 -9.14 -35.66
C LEU A 223 20.08 -8.59 -35.81
N THR A 224 19.95 -7.43 -36.47
CA THR A 224 18.65 -6.77 -36.66
C THR A 224 17.69 -7.64 -37.46
N ASP A 225 18.11 -8.05 -38.65
CA ASP A 225 17.28 -8.86 -39.54
C ASP A 225 16.96 -10.23 -38.92
N LYS A 226 17.93 -10.84 -38.28
CA LYS A 226 17.76 -12.13 -37.58
C LYS A 226 16.83 -12.07 -36.40
N LEU A 227 16.84 -10.99 -35.60
CA LEU A 227 15.85 -10.82 -34.51
C LEU A 227 14.43 -10.67 -35.07
N ILE A 228 14.26 -9.89 -36.14
CA ILE A 228 12.95 -9.73 -36.78
C ILE A 228 12.46 -11.08 -37.32
N GLU A 229 13.35 -11.84 -38.02
CA GLU A 229 13.05 -13.18 -38.49
C GLU A 229 12.67 -14.13 -37.36
N LEU A 230 13.44 -14.14 -36.24
CA LEU A 230 13.13 -14.96 -35.06
C LEU A 230 11.72 -14.65 -34.50
N PHE A 231 11.33 -13.38 -34.40
CA PHE A 231 10.04 -13.00 -33.91
C PHE A 231 8.88 -13.46 -34.82
N GLU A 232 9.09 -13.48 -36.14
CA GLU A 232 8.14 -14.04 -37.09
C GLU A 232 8.05 -15.58 -36.97
N VAL A 233 9.19 -16.25 -36.83
CA VAL A 233 9.28 -17.72 -36.69
C VAL A 233 8.61 -18.19 -35.41
N ILE A 234 8.79 -17.49 -34.28
CA ILE A 234 8.20 -17.84 -32.99
C ILE A 234 6.66 -17.78 -33.03
N CYS A 235 6.07 -16.98 -33.92
CA CYS A 235 4.62 -16.90 -34.11
C CYS A 235 4.08 -17.94 -35.10
N ASP A 236 4.91 -18.64 -35.83
CA ASP A 236 4.46 -19.54 -36.88
C ASP A 236 4.00 -20.90 -36.32
N PRO A 237 2.74 -21.34 -36.63
CA PRO A 237 2.23 -22.64 -36.21
C PRO A 237 3.09 -23.85 -36.65
N GLU A 238 3.84 -23.75 -37.75
CA GLU A 238 4.70 -24.84 -38.20
C GLU A 238 5.91 -25.07 -37.27
N LEU A 239 6.24 -24.11 -36.41
CA LEU A 239 7.35 -24.29 -35.45
C LEU A 239 7.09 -25.45 -34.47
N ASP A 240 5.82 -25.68 -34.08
CA ASP A 240 5.47 -26.78 -33.19
C ASP A 240 5.78 -28.16 -33.78
N LEU A 241 5.89 -28.27 -35.10
CA LEU A 241 6.22 -29.50 -35.77
C LEU A 241 7.71 -29.78 -35.77
N ALA A 242 8.57 -28.77 -35.61
CA ALA A 242 10.02 -28.88 -35.65
C ALA A 242 10.60 -29.83 -34.62
N LEU A 243 10.04 -29.84 -33.42
CA LEU A 243 10.46 -30.74 -32.31
C LEU A 243 10.20 -32.22 -32.58
N SER A 244 9.27 -32.51 -33.48
CA SER A 244 9.03 -33.86 -33.96
C SER A 244 9.86 -34.21 -35.21
N GLY A 245 10.83 -33.36 -35.58
CA GLY A 245 11.63 -33.51 -36.78
C GLY A 245 10.83 -33.28 -38.07
N LYS A 246 9.73 -32.51 -38.02
CA LYS A 246 8.83 -32.24 -39.11
C LYS A 246 8.62 -30.73 -39.35
N GLY A 247 8.08 -30.38 -40.52
CA GLY A 247 7.85 -28.99 -40.86
C GLY A 247 9.07 -28.25 -41.37
N LYS A 248 8.92 -27.00 -41.79
CA LYS A 248 9.97 -26.19 -42.45
C LYS A 248 11.11 -25.77 -41.52
N TYR A 249 10.92 -25.84 -40.20
CA TYR A 249 11.95 -25.45 -39.24
C TYR A 249 12.73 -26.59 -38.61
N ALA A 250 12.41 -27.86 -38.97
CA ALA A 250 13.16 -29.02 -38.54
C ALA A 250 14.58 -29.01 -39.16
N GLY A 251 15.61 -29.20 -38.33
CA GLY A 251 17.00 -29.10 -38.72
C GLY A 251 17.54 -27.69 -39.02
N THR A 252 16.76 -26.68 -38.72
CA THR A 252 17.19 -25.26 -38.79
C THR A 252 17.65 -24.73 -37.43
N GLU A 253 18.25 -23.54 -37.39
CA GLU A 253 18.63 -22.82 -36.18
C GLU A 253 17.48 -22.49 -35.23
N TYR A 254 16.22 -22.67 -35.69
CA TYR A 254 15.00 -22.37 -34.93
C TYR A 254 14.35 -23.61 -34.33
N GLU A 255 14.79 -24.82 -34.61
CA GLU A 255 14.10 -26.06 -34.23
C GLU A 255 13.85 -26.24 -32.73
N ASN A 256 14.72 -25.64 -31.89
CA ASN A 256 14.63 -25.76 -30.43
C ASN A 256 13.75 -24.70 -29.77
N PHE A 257 13.32 -23.69 -30.53
CA PHE A 257 12.36 -22.72 -30.01
C PHE A 257 10.94 -23.30 -29.95
N ARG A 258 10.11 -22.71 -29.13
CA ARG A 258 8.68 -23.03 -29.03
C ARG A 258 7.87 -21.91 -29.63
N ARG A 259 6.71 -22.25 -30.14
CA ARG A 259 5.76 -21.26 -30.61
C ARG A 259 5.27 -20.41 -29.46
N ILE A 260 5.33 -19.10 -29.62
CA ILE A 260 4.82 -18.08 -28.71
C ILE A 260 4.00 -17.13 -29.56
N ASP A 261 2.83 -16.80 -29.08
CA ASP A 261 1.93 -15.85 -29.72
C ASP A 261 1.92 -14.48 -28.98
N GLY A 262 0.97 -13.61 -29.25
CA GLY A 262 0.80 -12.35 -28.52
C GLY A 262 1.78 -11.26 -28.96
N MET A 263 2.66 -10.80 -28.07
CA MET A 263 3.54 -9.64 -28.31
C MET A 263 4.49 -9.76 -29.50
N TYR A 264 4.79 -10.98 -29.96
CA TYR A 264 5.69 -11.21 -31.10
C TYR A 264 5.00 -11.04 -32.44
N ARG A 265 3.67 -11.09 -32.54
CA ARG A 265 2.91 -10.90 -33.79
C ARG A 265 3.02 -9.50 -34.36
N GLU A 266 3.21 -8.52 -33.51
CA GLU A 266 3.32 -7.14 -33.94
C GLU A 266 4.68 -6.92 -34.58
N ARG A 267 4.68 -6.35 -35.79
CA ARG A 267 5.93 -6.02 -36.48
C ARG A 267 6.68 -4.92 -35.74
N ILE A 268 7.96 -5.10 -35.55
CA ILE A 268 8.85 -4.13 -34.94
C ILE A 268 9.83 -3.63 -36.01
N ASP A 269 9.95 -2.32 -36.18
CA ASP A 269 10.91 -1.69 -37.08
C ASP A 269 12.14 -1.26 -36.26
N LEU A 270 13.23 -2.01 -36.41
CA LEU A 270 14.47 -1.78 -35.67
C LEU A 270 15.50 -1.05 -36.52
N PRO A 271 16.22 -0.06 -35.99
CA PRO A 271 17.43 0.45 -36.63
C PRO A 271 18.53 -0.61 -36.63
N PRO A 272 19.60 -0.43 -37.41
CA PRO A 272 20.76 -1.30 -37.38
C PRO A 272 21.35 -1.36 -35.95
N LEU A 273 21.32 -2.56 -35.35
CA LEU A 273 21.82 -2.78 -34.00
C LEU A 273 23.36 -2.97 -34.04
N THR A 274 24.03 -2.48 -33.00
CA THR A 274 25.48 -2.45 -32.91
C THR A 274 26.04 -3.73 -32.30
N GLU A 275 27.35 -4.01 -32.55
CA GLU A 275 28.06 -5.11 -31.84
C GLU A 275 28.06 -4.89 -30.34
N ASP A 276 28.13 -3.65 -29.86
CA ASP A 276 28.05 -3.31 -28.43
C ASP A 276 26.71 -3.73 -27.82
N PHE A 277 25.60 -3.56 -28.56
CA PHE A 277 24.31 -4.05 -28.13
C PHE A 277 24.25 -5.59 -28.10
N ARG A 278 24.77 -6.24 -29.16
CA ARG A 278 24.87 -7.71 -29.25
C ARG A 278 25.65 -8.30 -28.07
N GLN A 279 26.77 -7.69 -27.69
CA GLN A 279 27.57 -8.13 -26.55
C GLN A 279 26.82 -7.97 -25.24
N GLU A 280 25.99 -6.93 -25.11
CA GLU A 280 25.19 -6.75 -23.90
C GLU A 280 24.03 -7.76 -23.82
N VAL A 281 23.43 -8.13 -24.95
CA VAL A 281 22.43 -9.22 -25.01
C VAL A 281 23.07 -10.55 -24.57
N LEU A 282 24.29 -10.87 -25.04
CA LEU A 282 25.01 -12.07 -24.60
C LEU A 282 25.32 -12.05 -23.08
N LYS A 283 25.77 -10.91 -22.52
CA LYS A 283 26.01 -10.76 -21.06
C LYS A 283 24.74 -10.88 -20.27
N ALA A 284 23.63 -10.30 -20.75
CA ALA A 284 22.34 -10.44 -20.12
C ALA A 284 21.85 -11.90 -20.13
N GLY A 285 22.17 -12.66 -21.19
CA GLY A 285 21.88 -14.10 -21.28
C GLY A 285 22.65 -14.95 -20.27
N GLU A 286 23.82 -14.52 -19.79
CA GLU A 286 24.57 -15.20 -18.72
C GLU A 286 23.94 -15.03 -17.33
N PHE A 287 23.03 -14.09 -17.17
CA PHE A 287 22.36 -13.81 -15.92
C PHE A 287 21.21 -14.81 -15.66
N ASP A 288 21.11 -15.37 -14.45
CA ASP A 288 20.05 -16.34 -14.06
C ASP A 288 18.69 -15.64 -13.86
N TRP A 289 17.91 -15.49 -14.92
CA TRP A 289 16.60 -14.84 -14.95
C TRP A 289 15.52 -15.64 -14.22
N ALA A 290 15.66 -17.00 -14.11
CA ALA A 290 14.71 -17.83 -13.37
C ALA A 290 14.61 -17.44 -11.88
N LYS A 291 15.61 -16.77 -11.35
CA LYS A 291 15.66 -16.31 -9.96
C LYS A 291 15.17 -14.89 -9.76
N VAL A 292 14.79 -14.20 -10.83
CA VAL A 292 14.18 -12.87 -10.77
C VAL A 292 12.69 -13.02 -10.46
N ASN A 293 12.20 -12.28 -9.47
CA ASN A 293 10.77 -12.28 -9.19
C ASN A 293 10.03 -11.49 -10.29
N PRO A 294 9.05 -12.07 -10.99
CA PRO A 294 8.26 -11.36 -12.01
C PRO A 294 7.60 -10.08 -11.51
N ASP A 295 7.28 -10.01 -10.22
CA ASP A 295 6.71 -8.82 -9.58
C ASP A 295 7.57 -7.56 -9.75
N ILE A 296 8.86 -7.73 -10.07
CA ILE A 296 9.82 -6.64 -10.20
C ILE A 296 9.93 -6.14 -11.64
N PHE A 297 9.37 -6.87 -12.62
CA PHE A 297 9.42 -6.42 -14.00
C PHE A 297 8.83 -5.03 -14.17
N GLY A 298 7.70 -4.74 -13.51
CA GLY A 298 7.12 -3.40 -13.48
C GLY A 298 8.10 -2.34 -12.96
N ALA A 299 8.78 -2.61 -11.85
CA ALA A 299 9.77 -1.69 -11.28
C ALA A 299 11.02 -1.54 -12.17
N MET A 300 11.46 -2.63 -12.82
CA MET A 300 12.57 -2.60 -13.75
C MET A 300 12.29 -1.69 -14.95
N PHE A 301 11.08 -1.77 -15.47
CA PHE A 301 10.68 -1.02 -16.65
C PHE A 301 10.29 0.43 -16.34
N GLN A 302 9.78 0.73 -15.14
CA GLN A 302 9.56 2.12 -14.73
C GLN A 302 10.85 2.94 -14.65
N GLN A 303 12.00 2.31 -14.39
CA GLN A 303 13.29 2.98 -14.40
C GLN A 303 13.75 3.38 -15.82
N LEU A 304 13.13 2.84 -16.86
CA LEU A 304 13.43 3.13 -18.27
C LEU A 304 12.56 4.27 -18.85
N VAL A 305 11.53 4.70 -18.12
CA VAL A 305 10.64 5.80 -18.52
C VAL A 305 11.09 7.10 -17.85
N ASP A 306 10.85 8.25 -18.47
CA ASP A 306 11.19 9.55 -17.93
C ASP A 306 10.49 9.80 -16.58
N LEU A 307 11.29 10.11 -15.55
CA LEU A 307 10.81 10.33 -14.18
C LEU A 307 9.82 11.50 -14.06
N ASP A 308 9.92 12.48 -14.95
CA ASP A 308 9.04 13.65 -14.96
C ASP A 308 7.68 13.30 -15.57
N GLU A 309 7.63 12.40 -16.54
CA GLU A 309 6.40 11.87 -17.13
C GLU A 309 5.66 10.96 -16.15
N LEU A 310 6.36 10.08 -15.44
CA LEU A 310 5.80 9.24 -14.37
C LEU A 310 5.20 10.08 -13.24
N ARG A 311 5.86 11.16 -12.83
CA ARG A 311 5.36 12.07 -11.79
C ARG A 311 4.13 12.85 -12.24
N SER A 312 4.07 13.28 -13.49
CA SER A 312 2.92 14.02 -14.04
C SER A 312 1.67 13.13 -14.15
N ASN A 313 1.87 11.84 -14.38
CA ASN A 313 0.80 10.85 -14.48
C ASN A 313 0.39 10.27 -13.12
N GLY A 314 1.13 10.53 -12.05
CA GLY A 314 0.86 10.01 -10.71
C GLY A 314 1.08 8.50 -10.58
N GLU A 315 1.92 7.93 -11.44
CA GLU A 315 2.24 6.50 -11.47
C GLU A 315 3.23 6.12 -10.36
N HIS A 316 2.87 5.11 -9.55
CA HIS A 316 3.72 4.62 -8.46
C HIS A 316 3.74 3.09 -8.47
N TYR A 317 4.94 2.52 -8.45
CA TYR A 317 5.11 1.08 -8.27
C TYR A 317 4.54 0.63 -6.93
N THR A 318 3.76 -0.45 -6.97
CA THR A 318 3.12 -1.02 -5.79
C THR A 318 3.84 -2.31 -5.38
N SER A 319 4.36 -2.35 -4.16
CA SER A 319 5.03 -3.53 -3.60
C SER A 319 4.04 -4.67 -3.32
N GLU A 320 4.51 -5.94 -3.32
CA GLU A 320 3.71 -7.12 -2.97
C GLU A 320 2.99 -6.94 -1.64
N GLU A 321 3.69 -6.44 -0.59
CA GLU A 321 3.08 -6.19 0.72
C GLU A 321 1.87 -5.26 0.65
N ASN A 322 1.96 -4.19 -0.14
CA ASN A 322 0.87 -3.24 -0.30
C ASN A 322 -0.27 -3.79 -1.16
N ILE A 323 0.03 -4.61 -2.16
CA ILE A 323 -0.99 -5.32 -2.96
C ILE A 323 -1.78 -6.27 -2.07
N MET A 324 -1.10 -7.02 -1.20
CA MET A 324 -1.76 -7.96 -0.28
C MET A 324 -2.73 -7.27 0.68
N LYS A 325 -2.45 -6.03 1.11
CA LYS A 325 -3.40 -5.23 1.90
C LYS A 325 -4.73 -4.96 1.17
N VAL A 326 -4.73 -5.05 -0.15
CA VAL A 326 -5.94 -4.88 -0.98
C VAL A 326 -6.63 -6.21 -1.23
N ILE A 327 -5.90 -7.20 -1.76
CA ILE A 327 -6.51 -8.44 -2.28
C ILE A 327 -6.85 -9.47 -1.18
N GLU A 328 -6.09 -9.51 -0.07
CA GLU A 328 -6.39 -10.42 1.03
C GLU A 328 -7.78 -10.15 1.61
N PRO A 329 -8.08 -8.96 2.16
CA PRO A 329 -9.38 -8.72 2.76
C PRO A 329 -10.51 -8.57 1.72
N LEU A 330 -10.16 -8.38 0.43
CA LEU A 330 -11.17 -8.26 -0.62
C LEU A 330 -11.79 -9.62 -0.96
N PHE A 331 -10.98 -10.67 -1.17
CA PHE A 331 -11.45 -11.99 -1.57
C PHE A 331 -10.62 -13.18 -1.08
N LEU A 332 -9.30 -13.06 -0.88
CA LEU A 332 -8.47 -14.21 -0.54
C LEU A 332 -8.78 -14.80 0.83
N ASP A 333 -9.03 -13.96 1.83
CA ASP A 333 -9.36 -14.41 3.19
C ASP A 333 -10.68 -15.21 3.21
N ASP A 334 -11.69 -14.73 2.49
CA ASP A 334 -12.97 -15.43 2.38
C ASP A 334 -12.80 -16.80 1.70
N LEU A 335 -11.96 -16.89 0.66
CA LEU A 335 -11.65 -18.16 -0.03
C LEU A 335 -10.83 -19.11 0.85
N ARG A 336 -9.85 -18.61 1.60
CA ARG A 336 -9.06 -19.41 2.57
C ARG A 336 -9.93 -19.97 3.70
N ILE A 337 -10.82 -19.15 4.27
CA ILE A 337 -11.78 -19.61 5.28
C ILE A 337 -12.69 -20.71 4.72
N ARG A 338 -13.12 -20.60 3.48
CA ARG A 338 -13.92 -21.63 2.80
C ARG A 338 -13.11 -22.90 2.58
N PHE A 339 -11.85 -22.80 2.19
CA PHE A 339 -10.94 -23.94 2.07
C PHE A 339 -10.79 -24.68 3.39
N GLU A 340 -10.51 -23.97 4.49
CA GLU A 340 -10.40 -24.56 5.82
C GLU A 340 -11.67 -25.28 6.25
N LYS A 341 -12.85 -24.70 6.01
CA LYS A 341 -14.14 -25.33 6.30
C LYS A 341 -14.41 -26.56 5.46
N SER A 342 -13.86 -26.63 4.27
CA SER A 342 -14.04 -27.72 3.30
C SER A 342 -12.93 -28.78 3.40
N TYR A 343 -11.95 -28.60 4.29
CA TYR A 343 -10.69 -29.33 4.29
C TYR A 343 -10.86 -30.86 4.34
N ASP A 344 -11.89 -31.38 4.99
CA ASP A 344 -12.16 -32.83 5.14
C ASP A 344 -13.31 -33.30 4.23
N ASP A 345 -13.86 -32.46 3.39
CA ASP A 345 -14.92 -32.81 2.43
C ASP A 345 -14.44 -32.58 0.98
N ARG A 346 -14.17 -33.70 0.29
CA ARG A 346 -13.73 -33.71 -1.10
C ARG A 346 -14.72 -33.00 -2.04
N SER A 347 -16.02 -33.20 -1.83
CA SER A 347 -17.06 -32.60 -2.70
C SER A 347 -17.11 -31.08 -2.52
N ALA A 348 -16.99 -30.62 -1.27
CA ALA A 348 -16.94 -29.19 -0.95
C ALA A 348 -15.65 -28.53 -1.48
N LEU A 349 -14.50 -29.24 -1.45
CA LEU A 349 -13.25 -28.75 -2.06
C LEU A 349 -13.38 -28.58 -3.56
N LEU A 350 -13.95 -29.55 -4.27
CA LEU A 350 -14.14 -29.45 -5.73
C LEU A 350 -15.15 -28.37 -6.10
N ALA A 351 -16.20 -28.16 -5.29
CA ALA A 351 -17.14 -27.07 -5.48
C ALA A 351 -16.46 -25.70 -5.27
N LEU A 352 -15.55 -25.59 -4.29
CA LEU A 352 -14.76 -24.38 -4.09
C LEU A 352 -13.85 -24.10 -5.29
N GLN A 353 -13.24 -25.14 -5.90
CA GLN A 353 -12.47 -24.99 -7.13
C GLN A 353 -13.33 -24.46 -8.29
N ASP A 354 -14.54 -24.98 -8.45
CA ASP A 354 -15.48 -24.50 -9.47
C ASP A 354 -15.88 -23.04 -9.24
N ASP A 355 -16.10 -22.65 -7.98
CA ASP A 355 -16.39 -21.27 -7.62
C ASP A 355 -15.23 -20.36 -7.98
N ILE A 356 -13.98 -20.71 -7.62
CA ILE A 356 -12.77 -19.94 -7.96
C ILE A 356 -12.65 -19.79 -9.50
N ALA A 357 -12.90 -20.85 -10.25
CA ALA A 357 -12.87 -20.85 -11.71
C ALA A 357 -13.95 -19.96 -12.34
N SER A 358 -14.97 -19.60 -11.57
CA SER A 358 -16.06 -18.73 -12.05
C SER A 358 -15.83 -17.23 -11.78
N LEU A 359 -14.84 -16.88 -10.95
CA LEU A 359 -14.56 -15.49 -10.59
C LEU A 359 -13.94 -14.71 -11.77
N SER A 360 -14.09 -13.39 -11.75
CA SER A 360 -13.43 -12.48 -12.68
C SER A 360 -12.77 -11.31 -11.93
N PHE A 361 -11.62 -10.88 -12.42
CA PHE A 361 -10.77 -9.90 -11.77
C PHE A 361 -10.40 -8.78 -12.74
N LEU A 362 -10.65 -7.52 -12.37
CA LEU A 362 -10.32 -6.35 -13.19
C LEU A 362 -9.45 -5.38 -12.39
N ASP A 363 -8.31 -5.00 -12.99
CA ASP A 363 -7.54 -3.82 -12.58
C ASP A 363 -7.66 -2.73 -13.66
N PRO A 364 -8.45 -1.66 -13.41
CA PRO A 364 -8.69 -0.60 -14.41
C PRO A 364 -7.59 0.49 -14.43
N ALA A 365 -6.45 0.26 -13.84
CA ALA A 365 -5.24 1.06 -13.92
C ALA A 365 -4.03 0.16 -13.65
N CYS A 366 -3.92 -0.91 -14.46
CA CYS A 366 -3.10 -2.07 -14.10
C CYS A 366 -1.58 -1.82 -14.18
N GLY A 367 -1.13 -0.76 -14.84
CA GLY A 367 0.29 -0.55 -15.05
C GLY A 367 0.93 -1.78 -15.68
N CYS A 368 2.01 -2.26 -15.09
CA CYS A 368 2.68 -3.51 -15.49
C CYS A 368 2.01 -4.79 -14.93
N GLY A 369 0.80 -4.72 -14.41
CA GLY A 369 0.00 -5.88 -14.03
C GLY A 369 0.25 -6.44 -12.63
N ASN A 370 0.94 -5.74 -11.75
CA ASN A 370 1.37 -6.26 -10.45
C ASN A 370 0.21 -6.79 -9.58
N PHE A 371 -0.94 -6.12 -9.56
CA PHE A 371 -2.12 -6.60 -8.83
C PHE A 371 -2.68 -7.88 -9.42
N LEU A 372 -2.78 -7.96 -10.74
CA LEU A 372 -3.27 -9.15 -11.45
C LEU A 372 -2.32 -10.33 -11.25
N ILE A 373 -1.01 -10.09 -11.31
CA ILE A 373 0.05 -11.07 -11.07
C ILE A 373 -0.07 -11.69 -9.67
N GLN A 374 -0.19 -10.86 -8.64
CA GLN A 374 -0.31 -11.35 -7.26
C GLN A 374 -1.64 -12.08 -7.03
N ALA A 375 -2.74 -11.55 -7.56
CA ALA A 375 -4.03 -12.22 -7.49
C ALA A 375 -3.98 -13.61 -8.15
N TYR A 376 -3.42 -13.70 -9.37
CA TYR A 376 -3.25 -14.97 -10.08
C TYR A 376 -2.40 -15.97 -9.29
N LYS A 377 -1.22 -15.55 -8.84
CA LYS A 377 -0.26 -16.37 -8.09
C LYS A 377 -0.89 -16.98 -6.83
N HIS A 378 -1.60 -16.16 -6.04
CA HIS A 378 -2.24 -16.64 -4.81
C HIS A 378 -3.44 -17.55 -5.08
N LEU A 379 -4.24 -17.26 -6.10
CA LEU A 379 -5.36 -18.12 -6.49
C LEU A 379 -4.87 -19.45 -7.05
N ARG A 380 -3.82 -19.47 -7.85
CA ARG A 380 -3.18 -20.70 -8.34
C ARG A 380 -2.63 -21.54 -7.20
N GLY A 381 -2.01 -20.88 -6.20
CA GLY A 381 -1.54 -21.57 -4.99
C GLY A 381 -2.69 -22.24 -4.24
N LEU A 382 -3.77 -21.51 -3.99
CA LEU A 382 -4.96 -22.04 -3.32
C LEU A 382 -5.63 -23.17 -4.12
N GLU A 383 -5.77 -23.03 -5.43
CA GLU A 383 -6.30 -24.07 -6.31
C GLU A 383 -5.48 -25.37 -6.21
N TYR A 384 -4.16 -25.23 -6.19
CA TYR A 384 -3.28 -26.39 -6.03
C TYR A 384 -3.45 -27.08 -4.67
N GLU A 385 -3.59 -26.33 -3.57
CA GLU A 385 -3.89 -26.88 -2.24
C GLU A 385 -5.22 -27.64 -2.25
N ILE A 386 -6.24 -27.10 -2.90
CA ILE A 386 -7.56 -27.74 -3.05
C ILE A 386 -7.42 -29.08 -3.80
N ILE A 387 -6.75 -29.08 -4.97
CA ILE A 387 -6.55 -30.28 -5.78
C ILE A 387 -5.80 -31.34 -4.98
N SER A 388 -4.68 -30.96 -4.36
CA SER A 388 -3.84 -31.86 -3.57
C SER A 388 -4.62 -32.49 -2.41
N ARG A 389 -5.40 -31.70 -1.67
CA ARG A 389 -6.20 -32.20 -0.55
C ARG A 389 -7.33 -33.12 -1.03
N ALA A 390 -8.02 -32.74 -2.11
CA ALA A 390 -9.10 -33.57 -2.68
C ALA A 390 -8.60 -34.93 -3.15
N GLU A 391 -7.39 -35.03 -3.73
CA GLU A 391 -6.75 -36.28 -4.12
C GLU A 391 -6.33 -37.11 -2.91
N ASN A 392 -5.77 -36.49 -1.86
CA ASN A 392 -5.43 -37.19 -0.62
C ASN A 392 -6.66 -37.81 0.04
N LEU A 393 -7.80 -37.12 0.05
CA LEU A 393 -9.06 -37.67 0.58
C LEU A 393 -9.60 -38.81 -0.30
N GLU A 394 -9.43 -38.73 -1.63
CA GLU A 394 -9.79 -39.84 -2.54
C GLU A 394 -8.94 -41.07 -2.25
N LEU A 395 -7.62 -40.93 -2.10
CA LEU A 395 -6.70 -42.02 -1.74
C LEU A 395 -7.07 -42.68 -0.40
N THR A 396 -7.28 -41.86 0.61
CA THR A 396 -7.67 -42.38 1.95
C THR A 396 -8.99 -43.12 1.89
N GLY A 397 -9.95 -42.63 1.13
CA GLY A 397 -11.26 -43.27 0.91
C GLY A 397 -11.15 -44.62 0.16
N ILE A 398 -10.27 -44.68 -0.85
CA ILE A 398 -10.01 -45.92 -1.62
C ILE A 398 -9.34 -46.97 -0.72
N ASN A 399 -8.32 -46.60 0.05
CA ASN A 399 -7.63 -47.50 0.96
C ASN A 399 -8.60 -48.04 2.02
N ALA A 400 -9.38 -47.20 2.68
CA ALA A 400 -10.40 -47.63 3.65
C ALA A 400 -11.45 -48.58 3.03
N ALA A 401 -11.87 -48.29 1.77
CA ALA A 401 -12.82 -49.15 1.06
C ALA A 401 -12.21 -50.52 0.62
N LEU A 402 -10.90 -50.56 0.42
CA LEU A 402 -10.18 -51.83 0.12
C LEU A 402 -9.96 -52.64 1.40
N ASP A 403 -9.65 -52.02 2.53
CA ASP A 403 -9.50 -52.65 3.84
C ASP A 403 -10.83 -53.27 4.31
N ASP A 404 -11.94 -52.55 4.17
CA ASP A 404 -13.29 -53.06 4.49
C ASP A 404 -13.70 -54.25 3.60
N ALA A 405 -13.08 -54.39 2.46
CA ALA A 405 -13.39 -55.41 1.46
C ALA A 405 -12.47 -56.63 1.55
N GLU A 406 -11.52 -56.72 2.50
CA GLU A 406 -10.52 -57.81 2.61
C GLU A 406 -11.12 -59.23 2.75
N GLY A 407 -12.38 -59.34 3.08
CA GLY A 407 -13.07 -60.66 3.17
C GLY A 407 -13.77 -61.11 1.88
N LYS A 408 -13.85 -60.27 0.83
CA LYS A 408 -14.61 -60.58 -0.43
C LYS A 408 -13.68 -60.49 -1.65
N ARG A 409 -12.92 -61.52 -1.92
CA ARG A 409 -12.01 -61.58 -3.10
C ARG A 409 -12.79 -61.48 -4.42
N ASN A 410 -12.37 -60.50 -5.28
CA ASN A 410 -12.73 -60.35 -6.69
C ASN A 410 -14.09 -59.77 -7.06
N SER A 411 -14.65 -58.79 -6.30
CA SER A 411 -15.79 -58.06 -6.83
C SER A 411 -15.36 -57.08 -7.97
N PRO A 412 -16.20 -56.79 -8.98
CA PRO A 412 -15.90 -55.79 -10.01
C PRO A 412 -15.54 -54.43 -9.42
N LYS A 413 -16.16 -54.09 -8.28
CA LYS A 413 -15.90 -52.85 -7.52
C LYS A 413 -14.48 -52.80 -6.94
N GLN A 414 -13.98 -53.90 -6.38
CA GLN A 414 -12.60 -53.99 -5.90
C GLN A 414 -11.56 -53.88 -7.03
N LYS A 415 -11.85 -54.45 -8.18
CA LYS A 415 -10.96 -54.34 -9.35
C LYS A 415 -10.87 -52.87 -9.82
N GLN A 416 -12.01 -52.17 -9.86
CA GLN A 416 -12.04 -50.71 -10.19
C GLN A 416 -11.27 -49.89 -9.16
N LEU A 417 -11.43 -50.18 -7.84
CA LEU A 417 -10.73 -49.44 -6.78
C LEU A 417 -9.22 -49.69 -6.85
N ARG A 418 -8.78 -50.94 -7.10
CA ARG A 418 -7.34 -51.24 -7.25
C ARG A 418 -6.76 -50.63 -8.52
N THR A 419 -7.49 -50.63 -9.63
CA THR A 419 -7.06 -49.94 -10.86
C THR A 419 -6.91 -48.43 -10.58
N ARG A 420 -7.87 -47.83 -9.89
CA ARG A 420 -7.80 -46.44 -9.52
C ARG A 420 -6.68 -46.11 -8.54
N LEU A 421 -6.44 -46.94 -7.57
CA LEU A 421 -5.30 -46.83 -6.66
C LEU A 421 -3.97 -46.94 -7.43
N GLN A 422 -3.83 -47.91 -8.34
CA GLN A 422 -2.67 -48.06 -9.19
C GLN A 422 -2.45 -46.85 -10.12
N GLU A 423 -3.52 -46.26 -10.65
CA GLU A 423 -3.44 -45.02 -11.45
C GLU A 423 -2.91 -43.84 -10.63
N ILE A 424 -3.31 -43.76 -9.35
CA ILE A 424 -2.87 -42.70 -8.45
C ILE A 424 -1.44 -43.00 -7.89
N GLU A 425 -1.16 -44.25 -7.47
CA GLU A 425 0.14 -44.66 -6.90
C GLU A 425 1.25 -44.84 -7.94
N SER A 426 0.92 -45.30 -9.18
CA SER A 426 1.88 -45.44 -10.26
C SER A 426 2.24 -44.07 -10.89
N GLY A 427 1.49 -43.02 -10.58
CA GLY A 427 1.86 -41.65 -10.90
C GLY A 427 3.07 -41.28 -10.05
N ASN A 428 4.30 -41.46 -10.58
CA ASN A 428 5.48 -40.75 -10.09
C ASN A 428 5.09 -39.29 -9.81
N ALA A 429 5.76 -38.62 -8.87
CA ALA A 429 5.53 -37.19 -8.55
C ALA A 429 5.39 -36.29 -9.79
N MET A 430 6.03 -36.66 -10.88
CA MET A 430 5.93 -36.00 -12.20
C MET A 430 4.55 -36.18 -12.85
N GLN A 431 3.92 -37.35 -12.70
CA GLN A 431 2.59 -37.65 -13.24
C GLN A 431 1.46 -37.08 -12.36
N PHE A 432 1.69 -36.97 -11.03
CA PHE A 432 0.78 -36.27 -10.12
C PHE A 432 0.69 -34.78 -10.50
N ALA A 433 1.82 -34.19 -10.75
CA ALA A 433 1.94 -32.83 -11.16
C ALA A 433 1.26 -32.58 -12.54
N GLU A 434 1.48 -33.43 -13.54
CA GLU A 434 0.81 -33.38 -14.84
C GLU A 434 -0.72 -33.52 -14.71
N ASN A 435 -1.18 -34.38 -13.81
CA ASN A 435 -2.60 -34.54 -13.51
C ASN A 435 -3.19 -33.28 -12.82
N ALA A 436 -2.46 -32.64 -11.89
CA ALA A 436 -2.90 -31.41 -11.26
C ALA A 436 -3.05 -30.28 -12.27
N LEU A 437 -2.12 -30.19 -13.24
CA LEU A 437 -2.21 -29.21 -14.33
C LEU A 437 -3.44 -29.43 -15.21
N ARG A 438 -3.73 -30.67 -15.56
CA ARG A 438 -4.94 -31.05 -16.34
C ARG A 438 -6.23 -30.83 -15.55
N LYS A 439 -6.19 -30.81 -14.21
CA LYS A 439 -7.32 -30.59 -13.32
C LYS A 439 -7.50 -29.11 -12.94
N SER A 440 -6.51 -28.29 -13.22
CA SER A 440 -6.62 -26.84 -12.99
C SER A 440 -7.72 -26.25 -13.84
N LYS A 441 -8.57 -25.44 -13.23
CA LYS A 441 -9.69 -24.74 -13.84
C LYS A 441 -9.49 -23.22 -13.89
N LEU A 442 -8.54 -22.69 -13.11
CA LEU A 442 -8.21 -21.29 -13.13
C LEU A 442 -7.55 -20.92 -14.46
N SER A 443 -8.10 -19.93 -15.14
CA SER A 443 -7.68 -19.47 -16.46
C SER A 443 -7.27 -18.00 -16.44
N MET A 444 -6.28 -17.63 -17.26
CA MET A 444 -5.92 -16.22 -17.44
C MET A 444 -7.03 -15.37 -18.04
N LYS A 445 -7.99 -15.96 -18.74
CA LYS A 445 -9.18 -15.27 -19.27
C LYS A 445 -10.09 -14.69 -18.19
N GLN A 446 -9.85 -15.01 -16.92
CA GLN A 446 -10.54 -14.43 -15.78
C GLN A 446 -9.96 -13.07 -15.35
N PHE A 447 -8.80 -12.69 -15.93
CA PHE A 447 -8.02 -11.52 -15.52
C PHE A 447 -8.05 -10.46 -16.62
N TYR A 448 -8.55 -9.28 -16.27
CA TYR A 448 -8.76 -8.13 -17.14
C TYR A 448 -7.92 -6.96 -16.65
N GLY A 449 -7.33 -6.21 -17.57
CA GLY A 449 -6.56 -5.01 -17.26
C GLY A 449 -6.86 -3.87 -18.22
N ILE A 450 -6.86 -2.65 -17.72
CA ILE A 450 -6.91 -1.44 -18.53
C ILE A 450 -5.72 -0.58 -18.15
N GLU A 451 -4.95 -0.18 -19.14
CA GLU A 451 -3.81 0.70 -18.96
C GLU A 451 -3.80 1.77 -20.05
N ILE A 452 -3.53 3.02 -19.69
CA ILE A 452 -3.56 4.13 -20.63
C ILE A 452 -2.35 4.11 -21.57
N ASN A 453 -1.23 3.60 -21.10
CA ASN A 453 0.02 3.52 -21.80
C ASN A 453 0.20 2.13 -22.43
N GLU A 454 0.49 2.09 -23.72
CA GLU A 454 0.63 0.86 -24.49
C GLU A 454 1.73 -0.06 -23.94
N TRP A 455 2.83 0.53 -23.54
CA TRP A 455 3.99 -0.17 -23.07
C TRP A 455 3.75 -0.95 -21.75
N PRO A 456 3.29 -0.34 -20.63
CA PRO A 456 2.95 -1.10 -19.42
C PRO A 456 1.88 -2.16 -19.67
N ALA A 457 0.91 -1.91 -20.56
CA ALA A 457 -0.09 -2.91 -20.93
C ALA A 457 0.54 -4.18 -21.54
N LYS A 458 1.51 -4.03 -22.47
CA LYS A 458 2.25 -5.14 -23.05
C LYS A 458 3.10 -5.89 -22.00
N VAL A 459 3.76 -5.15 -21.10
CA VAL A 459 4.51 -5.74 -19.97
C VAL A 459 3.58 -6.57 -19.09
N ALA A 460 2.41 -6.04 -18.73
CA ALA A 460 1.44 -6.72 -17.88
C ALA A 460 0.97 -8.06 -18.48
N ALA A 461 0.63 -8.06 -19.76
CA ALA A 461 0.23 -9.28 -20.46
C ALA A 461 1.35 -10.33 -20.45
N THR A 462 2.57 -9.90 -20.71
CA THR A 462 3.75 -10.78 -20.72
C THR A 462 4.07 -11.33 -19.35
N ALA A 463 4.09 -10.47 -18.32
CA ALA A 463 4.39 -10.86 -16.95
C ALA A 463 3.38 -11.88 -16.40
N MET A 464 2.11 -11.75 -16.76
CA MET A 464 1.08 -12.74 -16.41
C MET A 464 1.39 -14.12 -17.00
N LEU A 465 1.82 -14.19 -18.28
CA LEU A 465 2.23 -15.46 -18.91
C LEU A 465 3.45 -16.09 -18.23
N LEU A 466 4.44 -15.27 -17.86
CA LEU A 466 5.63 -15.75 -17.15
C LEU A 466 5.27 -16.28 -15.76
N VAL A 467 4.34 -15.61 -15.06
CA VAL A 467 3.87 -16.07 -13.73
C VAL A 467 3.12 -17.39 -13.82
N ASP A 468 2.27 -17.61 -14.82
CA ASP A 468 1.63 -18.93 -15.02
C ASP A 468 2.68 -20.02 -15.19
N HIS A 469 3.68 -19.79 -16.03
CA HIS A 469 4.75 -20.73 -16.23
C HIS A 469 5.53 -21.02 -14.93
N LEU A 470 5.87 -19.99 -14.15
CA LEU A 470 6.54 -20.17 -12.87
C LEU A 470 5.68 -20.91 -11.83
N CYS A 471 4.38 -20.63 -11.78
CA CYS A 471 3.46 -21.38 -10.94
C CYS A 471 3.44 -22.86 -11.32
N ASN A 472 3.40 -23.16 -12.62
CA ASN A 472 3.47 -24.53 -13.12
C ASN A 472 4.78 -25.21 -12.72
N GLN A 473 5.93 -24.55 -12.88
CA GLN A 473 7.23 -25.06 -12.45
C GLN A 473 7.32 -25.30 -10.93
N ALA A 474 6.80 -24.36 -10.13
CA ALA A 474 6.78 -24.48 -8.67
C ALA A 474 6.09 -25.76 -8.19
N TRP A 475 5.18 -26.31 -9.00
CA TRP A 475 4.46 -27.56 -8.71
C TRP A 475 5.10 -28.82 -9.33
N GLY A 476 6.34 -28.70 -9.82
CA GLY A 476 7.11 -29.84 -10.33
C GLY A 476 6.87 -30.17 -11.79
N HIS A 477 6.28 -29.23 -12.55
CA HIS A 477 6.03 -29.43 -13.97
C HIS A 477 7.20 -28.94 -14.82
N SER A 478 7.78 -29.86 -15.57
CA SER A 478 8.63 -29.52 -16.73
C SER A 478 7.81 -29.22 -18.00
N ILE A 479 6.48 -29.28 -17.90
CA ILE A 479 5.60 -29.13 -19.05
C ILE A 479 5.21 -27.66 -19.18
N VAL A 480 5.65 -27.10 -20.26
CA VAL A 480 5.26 -25.76 -20.71
C VAL A 480 3.88 -25.86 -21.36
N ARG A 481 2.91 -25.06 -20.96
CA ARG A 481 1.65 -24.87 -21.70
C ARG A 481 1.93 -24.05 -22.96
N LEU A 482 2.62 -24.64 -23.92
CA LEU A 482 2.78 -24.04 -25.24
C LEU A 482 2.04 -24.90 -26.28
N PRO A 483 1.40 -24.33 -27.27
CA PRO A 483 1.25 -22.89 -27.52
C PRO A 483 0.41 -22.19 -26.43
N ILE A 484 0.70 -20.90 -26.21
CA ILE A 484 -0.06 -20.07 -25.25
C ILE A 484 -1.43 -19.78 -25.88
N GLU A 485 -2.42 -20.61 -25.52
CA GLU A 485 -3.80 -20.47 -26.02
C GLU A 485 -4.64 -19.50 -25.21
N GLU A 486 -4.24 -19.23 -23.96
CA GLU A 486 -4.93 -18.39 -23.02
C GLU A 486 -4.08 -17.19 -22.61
N THR A 487 -4.54 -16.00 -22.91
CA THR A 487 -3.92 -14.74 -22.52
C THR A 487 -4.84 -13.95 -21.64
N PRO A 488 -4.35 -13.13 -20.70
CA PRO A 488 -5.18 -12.16 -19.99
C PRO A 488 -5.70 -11.11 -20.99
N GLU A 489 -6.87 -10.56 -20.73
CA GLU A 489 -7.44 -9.50 -21.55
C GLU A 489 -7.00 -8.12 -21.02
N ILE A 490 -5.86 -7.64 -21.49
CA ILE A 490 -5.32 -6.34 -21.13
C ILE A 490 -5.39 -5.41 -22.33
N ILE A 491 -6.11 -4.29 -22.18
CA ILE A 491 -6.30 -3.29 -23.23
C ILE A 491 -5.57 -1.98 -22.94
N CYS A 492 -5.07 -1.35 -23.98
CA CYS A 492 -4.54 0.00 -23.92
C CYS A 492 -5.65 1.01 -24.18
N ALA A 493 -6.15 1.65 -23.12
CA ALA A 493 -7.24 2.62 -23.20
C ALA A 493 -7.30 3.51 -21.95
N ASN A 494 -7.96 4.67 -22.07
CA ASN A 494 -8.35 5.44 -20.90
C ASN A 494 -9.52 4.73 -20.18
N ALA A 495 -9.24 4.19 -18.98
CA ALA A 495 -10.24 3.47 -18.19
C ALA A 495 -11.48 4.31 -17.85
N LEU A 496 -11.36 5.64 -17.80
CA LEU A 496 -12.50 6.51 -17.51
C LEU A 496 -13.39 6.76 -18.75
N GLU A 497 -12.88 6.58 -19.96
CA GLU A 497 -13.61 6.77 -21.21
C GLU A 497 -14.26 5.47 -21.74
N CYS A 498 -13.52 4.34 -21.70
CA CYS A 498 -14.00 3.07 -22.25
C CYS A 498 -15.15 2.45 -21.42
N ASP A 499 -16.06 1.68 -22.07
CA ASP A 499 -17.08 0.91 -21.34
C ASP A 499 -16.47 -0.43 -20.87
N TRP A 500 -16.40 -0.64 -19.58
CA TRP A 500 -15.86 -1.88 -18.99
C TRP A 500 -16.71 -3.11 -19.29
N ARG A 501 -17.95 -2.93 -19.77
CA ARG A 501 -18.82 -4.05 -20.17
C ARG A 501 -18.41 -4.66 -21.50
N ASP A 502 -17.72 -3.90 -22.35
CA ASP A 502 -17.17 -4.42 -23.59
C ASP A 502 -15.98 -5.35 -23.32
N LEU A 503 -15.18 -5.03 -22.31
CA LEU A 503 -14.04 -5.84 -21.88
C LEU A 503 -14.48 -7.03 -21.02
N MET A 504 -15.32 -6.79 -20.03
CA MET A 504 -15.80 -7.78 -19.06
C MET A 504 -17.33 -7.81 -19.08
N PRO A 505 -17.96 -8.57 -20.02
CA PRO A 505 -19.41 -8.60 -20.20
C PRO A 505 -20.15 -9.06 -18.95
N ALA A 506 -21.41 -8.62 -18.79
CA ALA A 506 -22.23 -8.93 -17.66
C ALA A 506 -22.35 -10.45 -17.41
N SER A 507 -22.14 -10.89 -16.16
CA SER A 507 -22.26 -12.28 -15.72
C SER A 507 -22.90 -12.33 -14.34
N ALA A 508 -23.55 -13.43 -13.99
CA ALA A 508 -24.05 -13.69 -12.64
C ALA A 508 -22.92 -14.06 -11.65
N ASN A 509 -21.74 -14.44 -12.15
CA ASN A 509 -20.61 -14.84 -11.33
C ASN A 509 -19.98 -13.64 -10.63
N PRO A 510 -19.45 -13.81 -9.40
CA PRO A 510 -18.82 -12.73 -8.65
C PRO A 510 -17.59 -12.15 -9.36
N ARG A 511 -17.43 -10.84 -9.23
CA ARG A 511 -16.33 -10.07 -9.81
C ARG A 511 -15.64 -9.23 -8.77
N TYR A 512 -14.36 -9.06 -8.96
CA TYR A 512 -13.55 -8.21 -8.10
C TYR A 512 -12.85 -7.15 -8.95
N VAL A 513 -13.02 -5.89 -8.54
CA VAL A 513 -12.34 -4.76 -9.18
C VAL A 513 -11.41 -4.15 -8.16
N PHE A 514 -10.14 -4.04 -8.50
CA PHE A 514 -9.13 -3.54 -7.56
C PHE A 514 -7.96 -2.89 -8.31
N GLY A 515 -7.15 -2.14 -7.59
CA GLY A 515 -5.97 -1.52 -8.18
C GLY A 515 -5.46 -0.32 -7.39
N ASN A 516 -4.48 0.35 -7.98
CA ASN A 516 -3.90 1.58 -7.47
C ASN A 516 -3.99 2.69 -8.54
N PRO A 517 -5.17 3.31 -8.75
CA PRO A 517 -5.34 4.37 -9.73
C PRO A 517 -4.48 5.60 -9.44
N PRO A 518 -4.19 6.45 -10.44
CA PRO A 518 -3.27 7.58 -10.30
C PRO A 518 -3.74 8.64 -9.29
N PHE A 519 -2.79 9.14 -8.47
CA PHE A 519 -3.04 10.14 -7.44
C PHE A 519 -2.76 11.55 -7.98
N VAL A 520 -3.80 12.27 -8.37
CA VAL A 520 -3.70 13.68 -8.75
C VAL A 520 -4.65 14.50 -7.90
N GLY A 521 -4.08 15.42 -7.13
CA GLY A 521 -4.81 16.33 -6.25
C GLY A 521 -5.66 17.34 -7.05
N TYR A 522 -6.68 17.89 -6.39
CA TYR A 522 -7.62 18.81 -7.05
C TYR A 522 -6.98 20.08 -7.64
N ASP A 523 -5.85 20.55 -7.09
CA ASP A 523 -5.11 21.72 -7.56
C ASP A 523 -4.13 21.40 -8.71
N ASP A 524 -3.76 20.13 -8.89
CA ASP A 524 -2.70 19.69 -9.81
C ASP A 524 -3.25 19.06 -11.10
N ARG A 525 -4.57 18.91 -11.22
CA ARG A 525 -5.23 18.30 -12.38
C ARG A 525 -5.08 19.14 -13.64
N ASN A 526 -4.74 18.45 -14.74
CA ASN A 526 -4.80 19.05 -16.07
C ASN A 526 -6.25 19.12 -16.60
N GLU A 527 -6.44 19.73 -17.79
CA GLU A 527 -7.77 19.94 -18.38
C GLU A 527 -8.47 18.61 -18.74
N GLN A 528 -7.72 17.62 -19.22
CA GLN A 528 -8.28 16.31 -19.57
C GLN A 528 -8.74 15.55 -18.32
N GLN A 529 -7.88 15.47 -17.30
CA GLN A 529 -8.21 14.85 -16.00
C GLN A 529 -9.45 15.50 -15.34
N TYR A 530 -9.60 16.81 -15.50
CA TYR A 530 -10.81 17.50 -15.04
C TYR A 530 -12.05 17.06 -15.84
N LYS A 531 -11.97 16.92 -17.17
CA LYS A 531 -13.07 16.43 -18.02
C LYS A 531 -13.46 15.01 -17.65
N ASP A 532 -12.48 14.12 -17.54
CA ASP A 532 -12.69 12.71 -17.15
C ASP A 532 -13.42 12.61 -15.80
N LEU A 533 -12.99 13.40 -14.82
CA LEU A 533 -13.62 13.42 -13.50
C LEU A 533 -15.07 13.92 -13.56
N VAL A 534 -15.34 14.99 -14.33
CA VAL A 534 -16.70 15.52 -14.53
C VAL A 534 -17.61 14.49 -15.21
N GLU A 535 -17.09 13.75 -16.18
CA GLU A 535 -17.83 12.71 -16.89
C GLU A 535 -18.12 11.50 -15.99
N ALA A 536 -17.11 11.00 -15.27
CA ALA A 536 -17.28 9.89 -14.33
C ALA A 536 -18.32 10.23 -13.24
N TRP A 537 -18.28 11.43 -12.68
CA TRP A 537 -19.23 11.88 -11.66
C TRP A 537 -20.56 12.39 -12.24
N LYS A 538 -20.68 12.54 -13.58
CA LYS A 538 -21.85 13.12 -14.25
C LYS A 538 -22.29 14.45 -13.64
N SER A 539 -21.34 15.23 -13.16
CA SER A 539 -21.56 16.48 -12.42
C SER A 539 -20.40 17.44 -12.55
N LYS A 540 -20.71 18.70 -12.83
CA LYS A 540 -19.71 19.80 -12.75
C LYS A 540 -19.43 20.24 -11.30
N LYS A 541 -20.23 19.78 -10.33
CA LYS A 541 -20.06 20.10 -8.91
C LYS A 541 -19.17 19.06 -8.22
N ILE A 542 -18.00 18.80 -8.77
CA ILE A 542 -17.02 17.84 -8.22
C ILE A 542 -16.22 18.39 -7.03
N GLY A 543 -16.30 19.70 -6.75
CA GLY A 543 -15.61 20.31 -5.61
C GLY A 543 -14.12 20.04 -5.58
N ARG A 544 -13.62 19.57 -4.43
CA ARG A 544 -12.22 19.24 -4.20
C ARG A 544 -11.94 17.73 -4.25
N LEU A 545 -12.69 16.99 -5.08
CA LEU A 545 -12.44 15.55 -5.24
C LEU A 545 -11.12 15.33 -5.96
N ASP A 546 -10.30 14.41 -5.46
CA ASP A 546 -9.09 13.97 -6.14
C ASP A 546 -9.44 13.08 -7.34
N TYR A 547 -8.55 13.03 -8.33
CA TYR A 547 -8.77 12.32 -9.60
C TYR A 547 -9.08 10.84 -9.40
N VAL A 548 -8.40 10.19 -8.45
CA VAL A 548 -8.61 8.77 -8.09
C VAL A 548 -10.07 8.42 -7.79
N THR A 549 -10.88 9.39 -7.34
CA THR A 549 -12.29 9.17 -7.01
C THR A 549 -13.15 8.77 -8.21
N ALA A 550 -12.69 9.06 -9.44
CA ALA A 550 -13.37 8.68 -10.67
C ALA A 550 -13.47 7.16 -10.82
N TRP A 551 -12.43 6.41 -10.45
CA TRP A 551 -12.43 4.94 -10.51
C TRP A 551 -13.43 4.32 -9.55
N PHE A 552 -13.53 4.82 -8.33
CA PHE A 552 -14.54 4.39 -7.36
C PHE A 552 -15.95 4.59 -7.91
N LYS A 553 -16.21 5.78 -8.46
CA LYS A 553 -17.54 6.11 -9.02
C LYS A 553 -17.86 5.26 -10.24
N LYS A 554 -16.93 5.10 -11.17
CA LYS A 554 -17.11 4.29 -12.37
C LYS A 554 -17.34 2.82 -12.01
N THR A 555 -16.61 2.28 -11.02
CA THR A 555 -16.83 0.92 -10.52
C THR A 555 -18.20 0.77 -9.88
N ALA A 556 -18.62 1.73 -9.04
CA ALA A 556 -19.95 1.70 -8.46
C ALA A 556 -21.06 1.73 -9.54
N ASP A 557 -20.86 2.50 -10.62
CA ASP A 557 -21.78 2.55 -11.77
C ASP A 557 -21.74 1.26 -12.62
N TYR A 558 -20.57 0.67 -12.81
CA TYR A 558 -20.40 -0.61 -13.48
C TYR A 558 -21.25 -1.72 -12.84
N PHE A 559 -21.28 -1.76 -11.51
CA PHE A 559 -22.05 -2.72 -10.73
C PHE A 559 -23.53 -2.32 -10.50
N GLN A 560 -24.06 -1.26 -11.12
CA GLN A 560 -25.45 -0.86 -10.96
C GLN A 560 -26.45 -1.88 -11.53
N ASP A 561 -26.05 -2.69 -12.54
CA ASP A 561 -26.89 -3.79 -13.00
C ASP A 561 -27.06 -4.81 -11.86
N SER A 562 -28.30 -5.05 -11.43
CA SER A 562 -28.65 -5.94 -10.33
C SER A 562 -28.20 -7.39 -10.52
N ARG A 563 -27.88 -7.78 -11.75
CA ARG A 563 -27.37 -9.12 -12.09
C ARG A 563 -25.86 -9.26 -11.83
N GLN A 564 -25.15 -8.14 -11.60
CA GLN A 564 -23.72 -8.16 -11.34
C GLN A 564 -23.47 -8.20 -9.83
N GLN A 565 -22.79 -9.25 -9.38
CA GLN A 565 -22.33 -9.38 -7.99
C GLN A 565 -20.82 -9.16 -7.94
N GLY A 566 -20.34 -8.54 -6.86
CA GLY A 566 -18.91 -8.37 -6.65
C GLY A 566 -18.58 -7.27 -5.65
N ASP A 567 -17.33 -7.22 -5.31
CA ASP A 567 -16.74 -6.25 -4.39
C ASP A 567 -15.61 -5.49 -5.11
N PHE A 568 -15.26 -4.32 -4.60
CA PHE A 568 -14.13 -3.59 -5.16
C PHE A 568 -13.31 -2.89 -4.08
N SER A 569 -12.02 -2.67 -4.39
CA SER A 569 -11.11 -1.99 -3.48
C SER A 569 -10.04 -1.23 -4.24
N PHE A 570 -9.80 0.02 -3.84
CA PHE A 570 -8.74 0.83 -4.40
C PHE A 570 -7.88 1.47 -3.33
N VAL A 571 -6.62 1.67 -3.69
CA VAL A 571 -5.73 2.58 -2.97
C VAL A 571 -6.07 4.00 -3.35
N ALA A 572 -6.06 4.91 -2.40
CA ALA A 572 -6.32 6.32 -2.64
C ALA A 572 -5.54 7.20 -1.66
N THR A 573 -5.43 8.48 -1.99
CA THR A 573 -4.94 9.49 -1.05
C THR A 573 -5.89 9.62 0.13
N ASN A 574 -5.35 9.89 1.32
CA ASN A 574 -6.15 10.02 2.54
C ASN A 574 -7.10 11.23 2.54
N SER A 575 -6.94 12.17 1.61
CA SER A 575 -7.81 13.32 1.39
C SER A 575 -9.28 12.95 1.19
N ILE A 576 -9.56 11.80 0.57
CA ILE A 576 -10.95 11.36 0.29
C ILE A 576 -11.73 10.94 1.54
N THR A 577 -11.03 10.67 2.65
CA THR A 577 -11.63 10.28 3.95
C THR A 577 -11.58 11.41 4.98
N GLN A 578 -11.19 12.63 4.58
CA GLN A 578 -10.98 13.75 5.47
C GLN A 578 -11.48 15.06 4.86
N GLY A 579 -11.99 15.95 5.71
CA GLY A 579 -12.38 17.28 5.30
C GLY A 579 -13.61 17.34 4.39
N GLU A 580 -13.64 18.35 3.53
CA GLU A 580 -14.79 18.64 2.64
C GLU A 580 -15.07 17.56 1.57
N PRO A 581 -14.09 16.85 1.00
CA PRO A 581 -14.33 15.84 -0.03
C PRO A 581 -15.18 14.66 0.41
N VAL A 582 -15.18 14.33 1.71
CA VAL A 582 -15.84 13.12 2.24
C VAL A 582 -17.31 13.02 1.84
N VAL A 583 -18.09 14.09 1.98
CA VAL A 583 -19.51 14.08 1.65
C VAL A 583 -19.70 13.90 0.14
N ALA A 584 -18.96 14.64 -0.67
CA ALA A 584 -19.08 14.59 -2.13
C ALA A 584 -18.70 13.20 -2.70
N PHE A 585 -17.74 12.54 -2.07
CA PHE A 585 -17.27 11.21 -2.46
C PHE A 585 -18.20 10.09 -1.98
N PHE A 586 -18.47 10.03 -0.67
CA PHE A 586 -19.17 8.88 -0.10
C PHE A 586 -20.69 8.89 -0.30
N GLU A 587 -21.32 10.07 -0.31
CA GLU A 587 -22.79 10.14 -0.37
C GLU A 587 -23.39 9.44 -1.61
N PRO A 588 -22.90 9.65 -2.85
CA PRO A 588 -23.42 8.95 -4.01
C PRO A 588 -23.15 7.44 -3.98
N ILE A 589 -22.00 7.01 -3.45
CA ILE A 589 -21.60 5.60 -3.36
C ILE A 589 -22.50 4.87 -2.34
N ILE A 590 -22.66 5.44 -1.13
CA ILE A 590 -23.51 4.88 -0.08
C ILE A 590 -24.98 4.85 -0.53
N SER A 591 -25.45 5.89 -1.20
CA SER A 591 -26.83 5.98 -1.72
C SER A 591 -27.11 4.91 -2.79
N SER A 592 -26.07 4.39 -3.45
CA SER A 592 -26.16 3.27 -4.40
C SER A 592 -26.11 1.89 -3.71
N GLY A 593 -26.19 1.84 -2.37
CA GLY A 593 -26.21 0.62 -1.57
C GLY A 593 -24.85 0.05 -1.20
N TRP A 594 -23.75 0.74 -1.53
CA TRP A 594 -22.41 0.32 -1.17
C TRP A 594 -22.08 0.67 0.29
N ARG A 595 -21.29 -0.20 0.92
CA ARG A 595 -20.76 0.01 2.27
C ARG A 595 -19.31 -0.47 2.32
N LEU A 596 -18.54 0.02 3.28
CA LEU A 596 -17.18 -0.43 3.50
C LEU A 596 -17.18 -1.86 4.06
N LYS A 597 -16.53 -2.78 3.36
CA LYS A 597 -16.20 -4.15 3.78
C LYS A 597 -14.98 -4.11 4.70
N PHE A 598 -13.98 -3.36 4.32
CA PHE A 598 -12.78 -3.10 5.10
C PHE A 598 -12.19 -1.74 4.76
N ALA A 599 -11.32 -1.25 5.65
CA ALA A 599 -10.57 -0.04 5.41
C ALA A 599 -9.20 -0.09 6.09
N TYR A 600 -8.15 0.30 5.36
CA TYR A 600 -6.87 0.66 5.97
C TYR A 600 -6.86 2.17 6.24
N ARG A 601 -6.62 2.54 7.50
CA ARG A 601 -6.43 3.92 7.90
C ARG A 601 -5.14 4.47 7.31
N THR A 602 -5.02 5.79 7.33
CA THR A 602 -3.86 6.48 6.75
C THR A 602 -2.53 5.84 7.15
N PHE A 603 -1.76 5.44 6.17
CA PHE A 603 -0.39 4.94 6.28
C PHE A 603 0.49 5.59 5.22
N VAL A 604 1.79 5.47 5.39
CA VAL A 604 2.76 6.00 4.43
C VAL A 604 2.94 5.00 3.30
N TRP A 605 2.73 5.46 2.06
CA TRP A 605 3.00 4.68 0.88
C TRP A 605 4.46 4.84 0.49
N GLU A 606 5.25 3.78 0.66
CA GLU A 606 6.66 3.75 0.25
C GLU A 606 6.76 3.21 -1.17
N SER A 607 7.28 4.01 -2.10
CA SER A 607 7.64 3.54 -3.43
C SER A 607 9.04 2.91 -3.38
N SER A 608 9.15 1.65 -3.79
CA SER A 608 10.45 0.94 -3.85
C SER A 608 11.29 1.55 -4.98
N GLY A 609 12.30 2.35 -4.65
CA GLY A 609 13.33 2.76 -5.62
C GLY A 609 13.50 4.24 -5.91
N ALA A 610 12.65 5.11 -5.44
CA ALA A 610 12.83 6.57 -5.59
C ALA A 610 13.46 7.19 -4.34
N ASP A 611 14.18 8.29 -4.52
CA ASP A 611 14.69 9.12 -3.42
C ASP A 611 13.63 9.32 -2.33
N LYS A 612 14.01 9.20 -1.08
CA LYS A 612 13.18 9.31 0.15
C LYS A 612 12.41 10.64 0.31
N SER A 613 12.25 11.45 -0.73
CA SER A 613 11.75 12.83 -0.65
C SER A 613 10.24 12.99 -0.83
N ALA A 614 9.49 11.99 -1.29
CA ALA A 614 8.05 12.11 -1.52
C ALA A 614 7.28 10.91 -0.93
N SER A 615 6.95 10.98 0.36
CA SER A 615 6.02 10.03 0.99
C SER A 615 4.57 10.48 0.77
N VAL A 616 3.74 9.63 0.18
CA VAL A 616 2.31 9.86 0.01
C VAL A 616 1.53 9.16 1.12
N HIS A 617 0.58 9.86 1.73
CA HIS A 617 -0.31 9.30 2.75
C HIS A 617 -1.53 8.69 2.07
N CYS A 618 -1.65 7.36 2.15
CA CYS A 618 -2.71 6.60 1.49
C CYS A 618 -3.70 5.99 2.48
N VAL A 619 -4.86 5.63 1.95
CA VAL A 619 -5.88 4.77 2.54
C VAL A 619 -6.22 3.67 1.55
N ILE A 620 -6.72 2.52 2.03
CA ILE A 620 -7.30 1.49 1.18
C ILE A 620 -8.75 1.32 1.61
N LEU A 621 -9.66 1.35 0.64
CA LEU A 621 -11.09 1.25 0.87
C LEU A 621 -11.68 0.10 0.06
N GLY A 622 -12.17 -0.93 0.76
CA GLY A 622 -12.89 -2.04 0.15
C GLY A 622 -14.40 -1.88 0.33
N PHE A 623 -15.16 -2.00 -0.74
CA PHE A 623 -16.60 -1.83 -0.78
C PHE A 623 -17.34 -3.11 -1.15
N THR A 624 -18.47 -3.34 -0.49
CA THR A 624 -19.41 -4.44 -0.76
C THR A 624 -20.85 -3.99 -0.68
N ARG A 625 -21.74 -4.72 -1.35
CA ARG A 625 -23.19 -4.62 -1.17
C ARG A 625 -23.76 -5.78 -0.33
N LEU A 626 -22.93 -6.76 -0.01
CA LEU A 626 -23.34 -7.97 0.74
C LEU A 626 -23.31 -7.71 2.26
N THR A 627 -24.22 -8.33 3.01
CA THR A 627 -24.38 -8.13 4.46
C THR A 627 -23.68 -9.21 5.30
N ILE A 628 -22.80 -10.00 4.73
CA ILE A 628 -22.42 -11.32 5.24
C ILE A 628 -21.23 -11.30 6.22
N SER A 629 -20.32 -10.32 6.16
CA SER A 629 -19.13 -10.30 7.01
C SER A 629 -19.08 -9.08 7.93
N THR A 630 -18.50 -9.24 9.10
CA THR A 630 -18.15 -8.12 9.98
C THR A 630 -17.06 -7.29 9.31
N PRO A 631 -17.28 -6.00 9.03
CA PRO A 631 -16.26 -5.12 8.47
C PRO A 631 -15.03 -5.04 9.37
N VAL A 632 -13.85 -4.80 8.78
CA VAL A 632 -12.58 -4.73 9.52
C VAL A 632 -11.86 -3.42 9.24
N ILE A 633 -11.40 -2.75 10.28
CA ILE A 633 -10.54 -1.57 10.19
C ILE A 633 -9.11 -1.99 10.50
N TYR A 634 -8.21 -1.72 9.56
CA TYR A 634 -6.79 -1.94 9.72
C TYR A 634 -6.09 -0.62 10.04
N SER A 635 -5.12 -0.65 10.94
CA SER A 635 -4.28 0.49 11.28
C SER A 635 -2.83 0.05 11.46
N THR A 636 -1.89 0.83 10.93
CA THR A 636 -0.46 0.57 11.09
C THR A 636 0.05 1.32 12.32
N SER A 637 0.75 0.64 13.20
CA SER A 637 1.43 1.25 14.34
C SER A 637 2.57 2.14 13.83
N VAL A 638 2.58 3.40 14.23
CA VAL A 638 3.65 4.35 13.87
C VAL A 638 4.99 3.98 14.51
N ILE A 639 4.95 3.22 15.62
CA ILE A 639 6.14 2.85 16.40
C ILE A 639 6.75 1.55 15.90
N THR A 640 5.92 0.51 15.70
CA THR A 640 6.39 -0.84 15.37
C THR A 640 6.22 -1.19 13.89
N GLY A 641 5.43 -0.42 13.12
CA GLY A 641 5.06 -0.76 11.75
C GLY A 641 4.05 -1.90 11.63
N GLU A 642 3.61 -2.49 12.75
CA GLU A 642 2.67 -3.61 12.76
C GLU A 642 1.26 -3.19 12.35
N ILE A 643 0.57 -4.10 11.66
CA ILE A 643 -0.81 -3.90 11.24
C ILE A 643 -1.74 -4.53 12.28
N HIS A 644 -2.60 -3.70 12.86
CA HIS A 644 -3.63 -4.13 13.80
C HIS A 644 -4.98 -4.17 13.09
N ALA A 645 -5.60 -5.34 13.07
CA ALA A 645 -6.95 -5.56 12.56
C ALA A 645 -7.98 -5.41 13.70
N ARG A 646 -8.99 -4.55 13.51
CA ARG A 646 -10.07 -4.36 14.46
C ARG A 646 -11.42 -4.63 13.79
N PRO A 647 -12.18 -5.63 14.24
CA PRO A 647 -13.55 -5.83 13.80
C PRO A 647 -14.43 -4.60 14.09
N ALA A 648 -15.33 -4.27 13.17
CA ALA A 648 -16.25 -3.15 13.27
C ALA A 648 -17.71 -3.63 13.09
N PRO A 649 -18.31 -4.35 14.04
CA PRO A 649 -19.62 -4.96 13.90
C PRO A 649 -20.76 -3.96 13.64
N ARG A 650 -20.60 -2.71 14.04
CA ARG A 650 -21.54 -1.62 13.76
C ARG A 650 -21.36 -0.96 12.39
N GLY A 651 -20.42 -1.47 11.57
CA GLY A 651 -20.02 -0.91 10.28
C GLY A 651 -18.84 0.02 10.35
N ILE A 652 -18.39 0.50 9.19
CA ILE A 652 -17.32 1.49 9.06
C ILE A 652 -17.91 2.75 8.44
N ASN A 653 -17.76 3.88 9.12
CA ASN A 653 -18.22 5.17 8.60
C ASN A 653 -17.19 5.77 7.59
N PRO A 654 -17.56 6.80 6.82
CA PRO A 654 -16.69 7.47 5.86
C PRO A 654 -15.38 8.05 6.41
N TYR A 655 -15.28 8.22 7.71
CA TYR A 655 -14.09 8.72 8.43
C TYR A 655 -13.23 7.59 9.00
N LEU A 656 -13.48 6.36 8.56
CA LEU A 656 -12.79 5.12 8.95
C LEU A 656 -12.83 4.88 10.48
N VAL A 657 -13.98 5.14 11.07
CA VAL A 657 -14.32 4.85 12.47
C VAL A 657 -15.46 3.86 12.50
N GLU A 658 -15.47 2.97 13.50
CA GLU A 658 -16.58 2.04 13.69
C GLU A 658 -17.89 2.79 13.97
N GLY A 659 -18.92 2.47 13.23
CA GLY A 659 -20.25 3.07 13.36
C GLY A 659 -21.02 3.13 12.05
N PRO A 660 -22.27 3.59 12.07
CA PRO A 660 -23.10 3.73 10.87
C PRO A 660 -22.51 4.79 9.91
N PRO A 661 -22.91 4.82 8.65
CA PRO A 661 -22.36 5.70 7.62
C PRO A 661 -22.83 7.16 7.79
N ILE A 662 -22.30 7.82 8.79
CA ILE A 662 -22.60 9.23 9.12
C ILE A 662 -21.73 10.14 8.28
N LEU A 663 -22.33 11.15 7.66
CA LEU A 663 -21.66 12.20 6.86
C LEU A 663 -21.77 13.54 7.58
N VAL A 664 -20.62 14.09 7.97
CA VAL A 664 -20.57 15.41 8.62
C VAL A 664 -20.54 16.51 7.57
N ARG A 665 -21.62 17.30 7.49
CA ARG A 665 -21.73 18.40 6.53
C ARG A 665 -21.26 19.70 7.16
N LYS A 666 -20.44 20.45 6.43
CA LYS A 666 -20.03 21.78 6.87
C LYS A 666 -21.24 22.69 7.06
N LEU A 667 -21.22 23.45 8.14
CA LEU A 667 -22.19 24.50 8.40
C LEU A 667 -21.72 25.84 7.83
N SER A 668 -22.64 26.80 7.68
CA SER A 668 -22.28 28.16 7.29
C SER A 668 -21.56 28.89 8.46
N ASN A 669 -20.90 30.02 8.14
CA ASN A 669 -20.16 30.78 9.15
C ASN A 669 -21.05 31.36 10.28
N ASN A 670 -22.36 31.38 10.09
CA ASN A 670 -23.34 31.89 11.05
C ASN A 670 -24.22 30.79 11.69
N GLN A 671 -23.85 29.52 11.49
CA GLN A 671 -24.56 28.38 12.07
C GLN A 671 -23.59 27.55 12.92
N ILE A 672 -24.10 27.05 14.05
CA ILE A 672 -23.37 26.15 14.94
C ILE A 672 -24.30 25.05 15.45
N LEU A 673 -23.80 23.82 15.58
CA LEU A 673 -24.57 22.67 16.04
C LEU A 673 -24.88 22.74 17.54
N SER A 674 -23.88 23.14 18.33
CA SER A 674 -23.96 23.19 19.79
C SER A 674 -24.14 24.64 20.25
N PRO A 675 -25.38 25.06 20.69
CA PRO A 675 -25.66 26.46 21.00
C PRO A 675 -24.86 27.03 22.19
N SER A 676 -24.32 26.20 23.06
CA SER A 676 -23.44 26.60 24.17
C SER A 676 -22.06 27.09 23.73
N LEU A 677 -21.68 26.82 22.47
CA LEU A 677 -20.43 27.30 21.90
C LEU A 677 -20.67 28.52 21.01
N PRO A 678 -19.81 29.56 21.05
CA PRO A 678 -19.90 30.69 20.12
C PRO A 678 -19.31 30.37 18.76
N LEU A 679 -19.69 31.16 17.77
CA LEU A 679 -19.08 31.13 16.46
C LEU A 679 -17.64 31.67 16.52
N LEU A 680 -16.70 30.92 15.93
CA LEU A 680 -15.33 31.40 15.75
C LEU A 680 -15.24 32.33 14.55
N LYS A 681 -14.57 33.46 14.73
CA LYS A 681 -14.32 34.47 13.71
C LYS A 681 -12.90 34.31 13.15
N ASN A 682 -12.73 34.56 11.85
CA ASN A 682 -11.39 34.63 11.26
C ASN A 682 -10.63 35.85 11.77
N GLY A 683 -9.34 35.74 11.94
CA GLY A 683 -8.49 36.89 12.18
C GLY A 683 -8.42 37.86 10.98
N SER A 684 -7.83 39.01 11.20
CA SER A 684 -7.74 40.09 10.23
C SER A 684 -6.80 39.76 9.05
N VAL A 685 -7.11 40.32 7.88
CA VAL A 685 -6.32 40.15 6.63
C VAL A 685 -5.83 41.52 6.16
N ALA A 686 -4.53 41.71 6.13
CA ALA A 686 -3.95 42.97 5.66
C ALA A 686 -4.19 43.20 4.15
N GLY A 687 -3.98 42.18 3.30
CA GLY A 687 -4.15 42.27 1.86
C GLY A 687 -3.15 43.24 1.21
N ASP A 688 -1.92 43.22 1.70
CA ASP A 688 -0.83 44.12 1.36
C ASP A 688 0.36 43.45 0.65
N THR A 689 0.24 42.16 0.35
CA THR A 689 1.31 41.36 -0.29
C THR A 689 0.82 40.71 -1.58
N SER A 690 1.71 40.58 -2.55
CA SER A 690 1.50 39.87 -3.80
C SER A 690 2.72 38.98 -4.10
N HIS A 691 2.53 37.80 -4.67
CA HIS A 691 3.64 36.94 -5.11
C HIS A 691 4.56 37.62 -6.13
N LYS A 692 4.01 38.56 -6.92
CA LYS A 692 4.76 39.29 -7.95
C LYS A 692 5.54 40.51 -7.41
N HIS A 693 5.20 40.98 -6.22
CA HIS A 693 5.77 42.21 -5.62
C HIS A 693 6.29 41.94 -4.21
N LYS A 694 6.99 40.81 -4.03
CA LYS A 694 7.67 40.49 -2.78
C LYS A 694 8.75 41.52 -2.47
N GLY A 695 8.66 42.12 -1.28
CA GLY A 695 9.66 43.04 -0.76
C GLY A 695 9.27 44.53 -0.73
N LEU A 696 8.09 44.90 -1.28
CA LEU A 696 7.59 46.25 -1.03
C LEU A 696 7.06 46.39 0.39
N PRO A 697 7.47 47.40 1.17
CA PRO A 697 6.91 47.67 2.49
C PRO A 697 5.39 47.89 2.44
N GLY A 698 4.62 47.08 3.18
CA GLY A 698 3.16 47.13 3.25
C GLY A 698 2.67 47.51 4.65
N LEU A 699 1.42 47.13 4.97
CA LEU A 699 0.84 47.37 6.31
C LEU A 699 1.53 46.57 7.41
N VAL A 700 2.00 45.36 7.09
CA VAL A 700 2.67 44.43 8.06
C VAL A 700 4.19 44.63 7.92
N MET A 701 4.89 44.56 9.05
CA MET A 701 6.33 44.80 9.13
C MET A 701 7.00 43.93 10.23
N SER A 702 8.32 43.83 10.16
CA SER A 702 9.11 43.16 11.19
C SER A 702 9.19 43.94 12.50
N VAL A 703 9.72 43.34 13.55
CA VAL A 703 9.96 44.01 14.84
C VAL A 703 11.00 45.08 14.65
N GLU A 704 12.06 44.82 13.90
CA GLU A 704 13.17 45.71 13.64
C GLU A 704 12.71 46.98 12.89
N GLU A 705 11.90 46.79 11.84
CA GLU A 705 11.29 47.92 11.12
C GLU A 705 10.39 48.78 12.02
N ALA A 706 9.58 48.18 12.86
CA ALA A 706 8.69 48.89 13.77
C ALA A 706 9.47 49.69 14.84
N GLU A 707 10.58 49.12 15.34
CA GLU A 707 11.45 49.80 16.29
C GLU A 707 12.21 50.99 15.66
N GLU A 708 12.57 50.89 14.39
CA GLU A 708 13.14 51.99 13.63
C GLU A 708 12.12 53.12 13.42
N ILE A 709 10.89 52.75 13.05
CA ILE A 709 9.78 53.71 12.93
C ILE A 709 9.52 54.41 14.25
N ARG A 710 9.52 53.71 15.39
CA ARG A 710 9.34 54.33 16.72
C ARG A 710 10.38 55.38 17.06
N LYS A 711 11.62 55.21 16.56
CA LYS A 711 12.73 56.15 16.79
C LYS A 711 12.72 57.31 15.83
N THR A 712 12.25 57.12 14.62
CA THR A 712 12.40 58.08 13.52
C THR A 712 11.11 58.84 13.19
N ASP A 713 9.93 58.25 13.45
CA ASP A 713 8.64 58.83 13.09
C ASP A 713 7.62 58.70 14.25
N PRO A 714 7.49 59.75 15.11
CA PRO A 714 6.53 59.76 16.22
C PRO A 714 5.08 59.61 15.81
N ILE A 715 4.70 60.10 14.61
CA ILE A 715 3.34 60.00 14.08
C ILE A 715 3.05 58.55 13.73
N ALA A 716 3.91 57.92 12.92
CA ALA A 716 3.73 56.53 12.53
C ALA A 716 3.73 55.59 13.74
N SER A 717 4.48 55.93 14.81
CA SER A 717 4.54 55.16 16.05
C SER A 717 3.18 55.01 16.73
N LYS A 718 2.26 55.99 16.62
CA LYS A 718 0.91 55.92 17.22
C LYS A 718 0.08 54.76 16.65
N TYR A 719 0.28 54.39 15.39
CA TYR A 719 -0.51 53.40 14.64
C TYR A 719 0.08 51.99 14.65
N LEU A 720 1.20 51.78 15.33
CA LEU A 720 1.81 50.47 15.44
C LEU A 720 1.08 49.62 16.44
N ARG A 721 0.54 48.45 15.97
CA ARG A 721 -0.05 47.42 16.79
C ARG A 721 0.72 46.12 16.59
N LYS A 722 0.77 45.27 17.64
CA LYS A 722 1.30 43.89 17.51
C LYS A 722 0.39 43.10 16.55
N PHE A 723 1.01 42.32 15.66
CA PHE A 723 0.33 41.46 14.70
C PHE A 723 0.81 40.05 14.84
N VAL A 724 -0.11 39.10 15.08
CA VAL A 724 0.22 37.73 15.46
C VAL A 724 -0.43 36.74 14.51
N GLY A 725 0.38 35.93 13.85
CA GLY A 725 -0.06 34.76 13.07
C GLY A 725 -0.17 33.51 13.95
N GLY A 726 -0.70 32.41 13.40
CA GLY A 726 -0.83 31.16 14.16
C GLY A 726 0.52 30.60 14.61
N GLU A 727 1.53 30.64 13.75
CA GLU A 727 2.87 30.17 14.09
C GLU A 727 3.59 31.15 15.04
N ASP A 728 3.41 32.47 14.83
CA ASP A 728 3.94 33.52 15.69
C ASP A 728 3.43 33.33 17.12
N PHE A 729 2.12 33.10 17.26
CA PHE A 729 1.48 32.84 18.56
C PHE A 729 2.09 31.63 19.31
N LEU A 730 2.27 30.54 18.58
CA LEU A 730 2.86 29.31 19.17
C LEU A 730 4.34 29.48 19.56
N LYS A 731 5.08 30.34 18.86
CA LYS A 731 6.50 30.62 19.11
C LYS A 731 6.72 31.79 20.10
N GLY A 732 5.66 32.41 20.59
CA GLY A 732 5.75 33.61 21.42
C GLY A 732 6.36 34.81 20.68
N LYS A 733 6.23 34.86 19.35
CA LYS A 733 6.73 35.91 18.46
C LYS A 733 5.58 36.78 17.97
N TYR A 734 5.91 37.95 17.52
CA TYR A 734 4.97 38.86 16.91
C TYR A 734 5.65 39.69 15.83
N ARG A 735 4.86 40.26 14.96
CA ARG A 735 5.22 41.31 14.00
C ARG A 735 4.47 42.55 14.40
N TYR A 736 4.58 43.60 13.63
CA TYR A 736 3.79 44.80 13.79
C TYR A 736 2.95 45.07 12.54
N CYS A 737 1.89 45.83 12.71
CA CYS A 737 1.13 46.38 11.60
C CYS A 737 0.77 47.85 11.85
N LEU A 738 0.55 48.56 10.76
CA LEU A 738 -0.13 49.88 10.82
C LEU A 738 -1.62 49.62 10.95
N TRP A 739 -2.21 50.05 12.05
CA TRP A 739 -3.63 49.95 12.31
C TRP A 739 -4.19 51.36 12.40
N ILE A 740 -4.90 51.83 11.36
CA ILE A 740 -5.34 53.22 11.17
C ILE A 740 -6.85 53.19 11.00
N ASP A 741 -7.57 53.87 11.89
CA ASP A 741 -9.01 54.05 11.79
C ASP A 741 -9.33 55.17 10.78
N GLU A 742 -10.52 55.12 10.19
CA GLU A 742 -10.91 56.03 9.10
C GLU A 742 -10.85 57.53 9.50
N TYR A 743 -11.14 57.84 10.75
CA TYR A 743 -11.05 59.18 11.28
C TYR A 743 -9.61 59.64 11.61
N GLU A 744 -8.63 58.76 11.56
CA GLU A 744 -7.22 59.05 11.88
C GLU A 744 -6.36 59.16 10.60
N VAL A 745 -6.95 58.93 9.44
CA VAL A 745 -6.20 58.86 8.19
C VAL A 745 -5.46 60.15 7.88
N GLU A 746 -6.06 61.31 8.18
CA GLU A 746 -5.44 62.65 7.94
C GLU A 746 -4.18 62.81 8.79
N ASP A 747 -4.22 62.50 10.09
CA ASP A 747 -3.05 62.53 10.99
C ASP A 747 -2.00 61.48 10.58
N ALA A 748 -2.43 60.31 10.20
CA ALA A 748 -1.51 59.26 9.74
C ALA A 748 -0.77 59.64 8.45
N MET A 749 -1.43 60.31 7.54
CA MET A 749 -0.86 60.78 6.26
C MET A 749 0.15 61.95 6.42
N GLU A 750 0.28 62.54 7.59
CA GLU A 750 1.38 63.46 7.89
C GLU A 750 2.75 62.74 7.95
N SER A 751 2.75 61.42 8.28
CA SER A 751 3.95 60.60 8.29
C SER A 751 4.39 60.27 6.84
N PRO A 752 5.65 60.57 6.47
CA PRO A 752 6.18 60.21 5.16
C PRO A 752 6.30 58.67 5.02
N ILE A 753 6.59 57.95 6.12
CA ILE A 753 6.73 56.51 6.14
C ILE A 753 5.38 55.83 5.89
N ILE A 754 4.32 56.31 6.55
CA ILE A 754 2.97 55.77 6.33
C ILE A 754 2.55 56.03 4.89
N ARG A 755 2.72 57.26 4.39
CA ARG A 755 2.37 57.60 3.03
C ARG A 755 3.01 56.68 1.99
N GLN A 756 4.33 56.47 2.08
CA GLN A 756 5.04 55.57 1.20
C GLN A 756 4.52 54.13 1.26
N ARG A 757 4.23 53.62 2.47
CA ARG A 757 3.70 52.24 2.63
C ARG A 757 2.27 52.13 2.05
N LEU A 758 1.44 53.14 2.25
CA LEU A 758 0.08 53.16 1.69
C LEU A 758 0.08 53.23 0.18
N ASP A 759 0.98 54.00 -0.44
CA ASP A 759 1.19 54.03 -1.90
C ASP A 759 1.56 52.63 -2.42
N ASN A 760 2.46 51.90 -1.77
CA ASN A 760 2.83 50.54 -2.11
C ASN A 760 1.63 49.56 -2.01
N VAL A 761 0.86 49.67 -0.95
CA VAL A 761 -0.35 48.86 -0.75
C VAL A 761 -1.38 49.15 -1.85
N SER A 762 -1.61 50.42 -2.18
CA SER A 762 -2.50 50.84 -3.26
C SER A 762 -2.06 50.24 -4.60
N LEU A 763 -0.77 50.33 -4.92
CA LEU A 763 -0.20 49.70 -6.10
C LEU A 763 -0.40 48.18 -6.13
N VAL A 764 -0.06 47.48 -5.07
CA VAL A 764 -0.20 45.99 -4.98
C VAL A 764 -1.65 45.56 -5.15
N ARG A 765 -2.58 46.30 -4.52
CA ARG A 765 -4.02 45.98 -4.62
C ARG A 765 -4.60 46.28 -6.00
N SER A 766 -4.16 47.35 -6.68
CA SER A 766 -4.61 47.67 -8.04
C SER A 766 -4.24 46.63 -9.09
N LEU A 767 -3.18 45.87 -8.84
CA LEU A 767 -2.68 44.79 -9.71
C LEU A 767 -3.27 43.42 -9.39
N SER A 768 -4.21 43.35 -8.43
CA SER A 768 -4.87 42.10 -8.05
C SER A 768 -5.85 41.62 -9.12
N THR A 769 -5.96 40.30 -9.29
CA THR A 769 -7.00 39.68 -10.13
C THR A 769 -8.38 39.69 -9.47
N GLU A 770 -8.45 39.92 -8.16
CA GLU A 770 -9.67 39.89 -7.38
C GLU A 770 -10.31 41.29 -7.32
N SER A 771 -11.50 41.45 -7.89
CA SER A 771 -12.20 42.74 -8.01
C SER A 771 -12.45 43.41 -6.65
N SER A 772 -12.67 42.65 -5.59
CA SER A 772 -12.85 43.15 -4.22
C SER A 772 -11.56 43.80 -3.69
N THR A 773 -10.41 43.22 -3.97
CA THR A 773 -9.10 43.72 -3.57
C THR A 773 -8.70 44.94 -4.40
N VAL A 774 -9.04 45.00 -5.70
CA VAL A 774 -8.82 46.17 -6.56
C VAL A 774 -9.60 47.40 -6.02
N LYS A 775 -10.84 47.24 -5.59
CA LYS A 775 -11.63 48.32 -4.99
C LYS A 775 -10.98 48.91 -3.74
N LEU A 776 -10.33 48.07 -2.94
CA LEU A 776 -9.62 48.50 -1.72
C LEU A 776 -8.29 49.24 -1.98
N ALA A 777 -7.84 49.35 -3.21
CA ALA A 777 -6.69 50.18 -3.58
C ALA A 777 -6.94 51.64 -3.28
N GLN A 778 -8.21 52.09 -3.27
CA GLN A 778 -8.61 53.45 -2.93
C GLN A 778 -8.60 53.75 -1.41
N SER A 779 -8.53 52.69 -0.60
CA SER A 779 -8.47 52.80 0.88
C SER A 779 -7.29 51.95 1.38
N PRO A 780 -6.03 52.30 1.04
CA PRO A 780 -4.86 51.50 1.29
C PRO A 780 -4.55 51.28 2.78
N TRP A 781 -4.98 52.17 3.66
CA TRP A 781 -4.85 52.07 5.12
C TRP A 781 -5.72 50.97 5.73
N ARG A 782 -6.82 50.61 5.07
CA ARG A 782 -7.79 49.66 5.60
C ARG A 782 -7.35 48.24 5.34
N PHE A 783 -7.41 47.37 6.35
CA PHE A 783 -7.27 45.95 6.16
C PHE A 783 -8.36 45.40 5.24
N LYS A 784 -8.02 44.41 4.43
CA LYS A 784 -8.98 43.72 3.54
C LYS A 784 -10.13 43.07 4.31
N HIS A 785 -9.82 42.55 5.48
CA HIS A 785 -10.79 42.04 6.43
C HIS A 785 -10.39 42.50 7.83
N ILE A 786 -11.31 43.11 8.55
CA ILE A 786 -11.14 43.60 9.91
C ILE A 786 -12.00 42.70 10.83
N ALA A 787 -11.37 42.05 11.79
CA ALA A 787 -12.06 41.21 12.75
C ALA A 787 -11.30 41.25 14.08
N GLN A 788 -11.29 42.42 14.70
CA GLN A 788 -10.63 42.68 15.97
C GLN A 788 -11.68 42.94 17.06
N PRO A 789 -11.63 42.20 18.20
CA PRO A 789 -12.46 42.45 19.37
C PRO A 789 -11.91 43.62 20.19
N ASP A 790 -12.79 44.20 21.01
CA ASP A 790 -12.52 45.26 21.97
C ASP A 790 -12.25 44.76 23.41
N GLN A 791 -12.23 43.44 23.60
CA GLN A 791 -11.98 42.74 24.86
C GLN A 791 -10.94 41.65 24.67
N ASN A 792 -10.41 41.11 25.77
CA ASN A 792 -9.56 39.93 25.77
C ASN A 792 -10.28 38.78 25.06
N TYR A 793 -9.59 38.10 24.18
CA TYR A 793 -10.16 37.05 23.34
C TYR A 793 -9.25 35.83 23.23
N LEU A 794 -9.89 34.69 22.99
CA LEU A 794 -9.21 33.41 22.77
C LEU A 794 -8.69 33.34 21.33
N CYS A 795 -7.40 32.99 21.16
CA CYS A 795 -6.75 32.72 19.87
C CYS A 795 -6.61 31.22 19.66
N MET A 796 -7.06 30.74 18.51
CA MET A 796 -7.02 29.35 18.09
C MET A 796 -6.31 29.24 16.73
N PRO A 797 -5.05 28.72 16.68
CA PRO A 797 -4.31 28.54 15.44
C PRO A 797 -5.00 27.57 14.46
N ARG A 798 -4.94 27.84 13.16
CA ARG A 798 -5.55 26.97 12.13
C ARG A 798 -4.80 25.66 11.86
N THR A 799 -3.52 25.61 12.14
CA THR A 799 -2.68 24.44 11.88
C THR A 799 -2.08 23.95 13.18
N VAL A 800 -2.22 22.67 13.42
CA VAL A 800 -1.66 21.96 14.57
C VAL A 800 -0.62 20.99 14.03
N SER A 801 0.58 20.95 14.65
CA SER A 801 1.57 19.93 14.28
C SER A 801 1.03 18.53 14.59
N GLU A 802 1.34 17.55 13.75
CA GLU A 802 0.96 16.15 13.96
C GLU A 802 1.51 15.56 15.28
N ASP A 803 2.63 16.12 15.77
CA ASP A 803 3.27 15.69 17.00
C ASP A 803 2.58 16.21 18.27
N ARG A 804 1.44 16.90 18.16
CA ARG A 804 0.73 17.45 19.31
C ARG A 804 -0.49 16.63 19.68
N SER A 805 -0.59 16.33 20.99
CA SER A 805 -1.76 15.65 21.54
C SER A 805 -2.95 16.58 21.76
N TYR A 806 -2.74 17.91 21.83
CA TYR A 806 -3.73 18.91 22.17
C TYR A 806 -3.60 20.16 21.30
N PHE A 807 -4.67 20.92 21.15
CA PHE A 807 -4.60 22.28 20.62
C PHE A 807 -3.97 23.23 21.64
N ALA A 808 -3.00 23.99 21.19
CA ALA A 808 -2.37 25.02 22.03
C ALA A 808 -3.11 26.35 21.85
N LEU A 809 -4.15 26.56 22.64
CA LEU A 809 -4.97 27.78 22.65
C LEU A 809 -4.43 28.77 23.71
N GLY A 810 -4.81 30.04 23.62
CA GLY A 810 -4.49 31.03 24.64
C GLY A 810 -5.15 32.37 24.40
N TYR A 811 -5.13 33.23 25.42
CA TYR A 811 -5.76 34.54 25.33
C TYR A 811 -4.79 35.62 24.85
N LEU A 812 -5.34 36.57 24.11
CA LEU A 812 -4.67 37.78 23.61
C LEU A 812 -5.43 39.02 24.06
N ASP A 813 -4.69 40.10 24.32
CA ASP A 813 -5.24 41.41 24.61
C ASP A 813 -5.83 42.06 23.36
N PRO A 814 -6.82 42.98 23.51
CA PRO A 814 -7.46 43.65 22.39
C PRO A 814 -6.51 44.49 21.55
N ASP A 815 -5.36 44.91 22.11
CA ASP A 815 -4.30 45.65 21.40
C ASP A 815 -3.48 44.80 20.40
N VAL A 816 -3.60 43.47 20.49
CA VAL A 816 -2.91 42.54 19.61
C VAL A 816 -3.84 42.16 18.45
N ILE A 817 -3.42 42.44 17.21
CA ILE A 817 -4.20 42.09 16.01
C ILE A 817 -3.88 40.64 15.62
N VAL A 818 -4.89 39.78 15.60
CA VAL A 818 -4.74 38.40 15.15
C VAL A 818 -4.93 38.28 13.64
N SER A 819 -4.02 37.57 12.95
CA SER A 819 -4.10 37.33 11.51
C SER A 819 -5.07 36.17 11.19
N ASN A 820 -5.45 36.06 9.90
CA ASN A 820 -6.26 34.95 9.38
C ASN A 820 -5.57 33.57 9.45
N GLY A 821 -4.35 33.50 9.95
CA GLY A 821 -3.69 32.25 10.35
C GLY A 821 -4.27 31.62 11.63
N SER A 822 -5.18 32.32 12.30
CA SER A 822 -5.89 31.86 13.48
C SER A 822 -7.36 32.25 13.41
N PHE A 823 -8.18 31.55 14.20
CA PHE A 823 -9.52 31.95 14.59
C PHE A 823 -9.48 32.59 15.97
N TRP A 824 -10.53 33.32 16.28
CA TRP A 824 -10.73 33.91 17.60
C TRP A 824 -12.21 33.89 18.04
N ALA A 825 -12.42 33.92 19.34
CA ALA A 825 -13.72 34.11 19.96
C ALA A 825 -13.58 34.80 21.31
N LEU A 826 -14.67 35.46 21.79
CA LEU A 826 -14.80 35.88 23.19
C LEU A 826 -15.08 34.62 24.03
N ASP A 827 -14.38 34.49 25.13
CA ASP A 827 -14.52 33.35 26.07
C ASP A 827 -14.60 33.87 27.53
N PRO A 828 -15.72 34.46 27.90
CA PRO A 828 -15.85 35.09 29.21
C PRO A 828 -15.84 34.10 30.39
N THR A 829 -16.24 32.86 30.12
CA THR A 829 -16.31 31.79 31.16
C THR A 829 -15.05 30.91 31.18
N GLY A 830 -14.35 30.76 30.08
CA GLY A 830 -13.25 29.81 29.90
C GLY A 830 -13.70 28.45 29.36
N LEU A 831 -15.00 28.28 29.04
CA LEU A 831 -15.52 27.02 28.49
C LEU A 831 -14.93 26.69 27.13
N ILE A 832 -14.77 27.67 26.24
CA ILE A 832 -14.22 27.46 24.88
C ILE A 832 -12.78 27.00 24.98
N PHE A 833 -11.99 27.63 25.84
CA PHE A 833 -10.61 27.25 26.10
C PHE A 833 -10.54 25.80 26.58
N ALA A 834 -11.36 25.42 27.57
CA ALA A 834 -11.37 24.09 28.15
C ALA A 834 -11.77 23.04 27.10
N VAL A 835 -12.92 23.21 26.43
CA VAL A 835 -13.40 22.28 25.41
C VAL A 835 -12.39 22.16 24.26
N GLY A 836 -11.88 23.27 23.73
CA GLY A 836 -10.94 23.31 22.63
C GLY A 836 -9.55 22.73 22.95
N SER A 837 -9.15 22.71 24.25
CA SER A 837 -7.91 22.14 24.75
C SER A 837 -8.01 20.65 25.09
N SER A 838 -9.20 20.04 24.98
CA SER A 838 -9.45 18.64 25.34
C SER A 838 -9.06 17.64 24.25
N SER A 839 -8.73 16.41 24.64
CA SER A 839 -8.58 15.29 23.71
C SER A 839 -9.87 14.93 22.96
N MET A 840 -11.05 15.26 23.51
CA MET A 840 -12.33 15.06 22.83
C MET A 840 -12.43 15.93 21.58
N PHE A 841 -12.09 17.20 21.69
CA PHE A 841 -12.07 18.11 20.53
C PHE A 841 -11.00 17.71 19.51
N MET A 842 -9.80 17.29 19.98
CA MET A 842 -8.76 16.77 19.11
C MET A 842 -9.22 15.50 18.37
N ALA A 843 -9.95 14.60 19.03
CA ALA A 843 -10.51 13.39 18.40
C ALA A 843 -11.49 13.73 17.27
N TRP A 844 -12.33 14.77 17.43
CA TRP A 844 -13.21 15.28 16.37
C TRP A 844 -12.43 15.89 15.20
N GLN A 845 -11.45 16.75 15.51
CA GLN A 845 -10.56 17.33 14.47
C GLN A 845 -9.85 16.25 13.66
N LEU A 846 -9.35 15.19 14.31
CA LEU A 846 -8.65 14.10 13.64
C LEU A 846 -9.59 13.24 12.78
N ALA A 847 -10.87 13.16 13.14
CA ALA A 847 -11.89 12.45 12.38
C ALA A 847 -12.36 13.26 11.17
N VAL A 848 -12.93 14.43 11.38
CA VAL A 848 -13.66 15.19 10.34
C VAL A 848 -12.84 16.31 9.69
N GLY A 849 -11.79 16.77 10.35
CA GLY A 849 -10.94 17.85 9.84
C GLY A 849 -10.04 17.43 8.69
N GLY A 850 -9.66 18.37 7.84
CA GLY A 850 -8.65 18.14 6.81
C GLY A 850 -7.24 18.18 7.36
N LYS A 851 -6.27 17.80 6.51
CA LYS A 851 -4.83 17.93 6.80
C LYS A 851 -4.15 18.82 5.76
N LEU A 852 -3.07 19.44 6.16
CA LEU A 852 -2.11 20.07 5.27
C LEU A 852 -0.81 19.27 5.36
N LYS A 853 -0.52 18.46 4.35
CA LYS A 853 0.44 17.35 4.42
C LYS A 853 0.01 16.40 5.57
N SER A 854 0.85 16.17 6.57
CA SER A 854 0.54 15.37 7.77
C SER A 854 -0.16 16.16 8.89
N SER A 855 -0.03 17.48 8.91
CA SER A 855 -0.51 18.34 10.00
C SER A 855 -2.02 18.60 9.91
N PRO A 856 -2.81 18.38 11.00
CA PRO A 856 -4.22 18.70 11.05
C PRO A 856 -4.48 20.19 10.75
N ARG A 857 -5.37 20.46 9.81
CA ARG A 857 -5.82 21.83 9.45
C ARG A 857 -7.23 22.06 9.98
N PHE A 858 -7.32 22.93 10.95
CA PHE A 858 -8.58 23.27 11.58
C PHE A 858 -9.43 24.22 10.70
N ALA A 859 -10.70 23.85 10.50
CA ALA A 859 -11.69 24.62 9.78
C ALA A 859 -12.90 24.86 10.69
N ASN A 860 -13.25 26.13 10.96
CA ASN A 860 -14.38 26.46 11.85
C ASN A 860 -15.69 25.85 11.36
N THR A 861 -16.03 25.98 10.08
CA THR A 861 -17.30 25.53 9.49
C THR A 861 -17.50 24.00 9.49
N LEU A 862 -16.42 23.23 9.47
CA LEU A 862 -16.47 21.77 9.42
C LEU A 862 -16.17 21.13 10.78
N VAL A 863 -15.27 21.72 11.58
CA VAL A 863 -14.83 21.09 12.84
C VAL A 863 -15.52 21.73 14.05
N TRP A 864 -15.37 23.03 14.23
CA TRP A 864 -15.94 23.73 15.37
C TRP A 864 -17.46 23.82 15.30
N ASN A 865 -17.98 24.31 14.19
CA ASN A 865 -19.42 24.52 14.06
C ASN A 865 -20.22 23.22 14.09
N THR A 866 -19.59 22.07 13.78
CA THR A 866 -20.21 20.75 13.79
C THR A 866 -19.88 19.94 15.04
N PHE A 867 -19.06 20.47 15.96
CA PHE A 867 -18.69 19.75 17.17
C PHE A 867 -19.92 19.50 18.04
N PRO A 868 -20.25 18.22 18.33
CA PRO A 868 -21.45 17.87 19.04
C PRO A 868 -21.20 17.90 20.57
N LEU A 869 -21.18 19.07 21.17
CA LEU A 869 -21.11 19.20 22.63
C LEU A 869 -22.47 18.85 23.24
N PRO A 870 -22.58 17.89 24.16
CA PRO A 870 -23.84 17.58 24.82
C PRO A 870 -24.30 18.77 25.68
N LYS A 871 -25.56 18.76 26.05
CA LYS A 871 -26.06 19.74 27.02
C LYS A 871 -25.45 19.44 28.41
N LEU A 872 -24.58 20.34 28.85
CA LEU A 872 -23.91 20.21 30.15
C LEU A 872 -24.85 20.54 31.29
N THR A 873 -24.67 19.89 32.45
CA THR A 873 -25.20 20.36 33.70
C THR A 873 -24.32 21.49 34.24
N GLU A 874 -24.84 22.31 35.14
CA GLU A 874 -24.06 23.42 35.73
C GLU A 874 -22.80 22.91 36.45
N GLU A 875 -22.89 21.76 37.11
CA GLU A 875 -21.76 21.12 37.79
C GLU A 875 -20.69 20.66 36.80
N ALA A 876 -21.11 19.97 35.74
CA ALA A 876 -20.19 19.49 34.70
C ALA A 876 -19.50 20.65 33.93
N GLU A 877 -20.25 21.69 33.62
CA GLU A 877 -19.70 22.90 33.00
C GLU A 877 -18.63 23.56 33.88
N LEU A 878 -18.94 23.71 35.18
CA LEU A 878 -18.03 24.30 36.15
C LEU A 878 -16.78 23.47 36.36
N GLU A 879 -16.90 22.14 36.40
CA GLU A 879 -15.79 21.20 36.48
C GLU A 879 -14.85 21.33 35.29
N ILE A 880 -15.40 21.35 34.07
CA ILE A 880 -14.67 21.53 32.81
C ILE A 880 -13.94 22.89 32.81
N ILE A 881 -14.61 23.96 33.20
CA ILE A 881 -14.00 25.31 33.23
C ILE A 881 -12.86 25.36 34.24
N ASN A 882 -13.02 24.76 35.41
CA ASN A 882 -11.98 24.76 36.45
C ASN A 882 -10.78 23.93 36.00
N ALA A 883 -10.98 22.76 35.43
CA ALA A 883 -9.91 21.95 34.85
C ALA A 883 -9.17 22.68 33.70
N GLY A 884 -9.89 23.44 32.89
CA GLY A 884 -9.29 24.33 31.91
C GLY A 884 -8.43 25.44 32.51
N ARG A 885 -8.90 26.05 33.64
CA ARG A 885 -8.14 27.07 34.38
C ARG A 885 -6.84 26.49 34.95
N ASP A 886 -6.86 25.26 35.45
CA ASP A 886 -5.66 24.57 35.96
C ASP A 886 -4.58 24.39 34.89
N ILE A 887 -4.96 24.20 33.63
CA ILE A 887 -4.01 24.18 32.49
C ILE A 887 -3.31 25.54 32.35
N LEU A 888 -4.04 26.63 32.44
CA LEU A 888 -3.45 27.97 32.35
C LEU A 888 -2.51 28.25 33.51
N LEU A 889 -2.86 27.82 34.72
CA LEU A 889 -1.99 27.94 35.91
C LEU A 889 -0.73 27.09 35.77
N SER A 890 -0.85 25.83 35.30
CA SER A 890 0.32 24.97 35.08
C SER A 890 1.24 25.52 33.99
N ARG A 891 0.75 26.20 32.96
CA ARG A 891 1.61 26.88 31.96
C ARG A 891 2.44 28.00 32.60
N GLN A 892 1.92 28.72 33.58
CA GLN A 892 2.63 29.79 34.26
C GLN A 892 3.83 29.32 35.09
N GLU A 893 3.87 28.02 35.42
CA GLU A 893 5.04 27.42 36.07
C GLU A 893 6.27 27.43 35.15
N PHE A 894 6.10 27.63 33.83
CA PHE A 894 7.17 27.57 32.83
C PHE A 894 7.19 28.85 31.95
N PRO A 895 7.46 30.02 32.53
CA PRO A 895 7.34 31.30 31.81
C PRO A 895 8.36 31.46 30.66
N ASP A 896 9.45 30.74 30.67
CA ASP A 896 10.50 30.78 29.65
C ASP A 896 10.22 29.86 28.44
N LEU A 897 9.21 29.00 28.53
CA LEU A 897 8.85 28.09 27.45
C LEU A 897 7.71 28.66 26.58
N THR A 898 7.92 28.60 25.31
CA THR A 898 6.88 28.95 24.32
C THR A 898 5.78 27.85 24.26
N LEU A 899 4.58 28.18 23.79
CA LEU A 899 3.51 27.20 23.61
C LEU A 899 3.96 26.04 22.67
N LYS A 900 4.81 26.34 21.68
CA LYS A 900 5.40 25.32 20.83
C LYS A 900 6.24 24.30 21.61
N GLN A 901 7.01 24.76 22.58
CA GLN A 901 7.87 23.91 23.41
C GLN A 901 7.08 23.17 24.50
N LEU A 902 6.12 23.86 25.14
CA LEU A 902 5.23 23.25 26.16
C LEU A 902 4.40 22.09 25.61
N TYR A 903 3.98 22.15 24.33
CA TYR A 903 3.15 21.14 23.68
C TYR A 903 3.92 20.21 22.72
N ASP A 904 5.23 20.12 22.87
CA ASP A 904 6.02 19.06 22.23
C ASP A 904 5.70 17.71 22.90
N ARG A 905 5.18 16.76 22.11
CA ARG A 905 4.71 15.46 22.62
C ARG A 905 5.73 14.72 23.50
N HIS A 906 7.01 14.88 23.20
CA HIS A 906 8.11 14.18 23.87
C HIS A 906 8.70 14.97 25.06
N LYS A 907 8.34 16.25 25.20
CA LYS A 907 8.95 17.18 26.18
C LYS A 907 7.92 17.91 27.02
N MET A 908 6.64 17.60 26.88
CA MET A 908 5.57 18.23 27.65
C MET A 908 5.78 18.04 29.16
N PRO A 909 5.77 19.10 29.97
CA PRO A 909 5.98 19.01 31.42
C PRO A 909 4.95 18.10 32.10
N ALA A 910 5.39 17.32 33.08
CA ALA A 910 4.55 16.35 33.76
C ALA A 910 3.35 16.98 34.50
N SER A 911 3.50 18.22 35.04
CA SER A 911 2.37 18.97 35.65
C SER A 911 1.30 19.29 34.59
N LEU A 912 1.72 19.77 33.41
CA LEU A 912 0.85 20.10 32.31
C LEU A 912 0.13 18.84 31.72
N VAL A 913 0.85 17.70 31.67
CA VAL A 913 0.22 16.42 31.27
C VAL A 913 -0.88 16.02 32.25
N ARG A 914 -0.65 16.16 33.56
CA ARG A 914 -1.67 15.83 34.57
C ARG A 914 -2.88 16.74 34.51
N THR A 915 -2.70 18.07 34.30
CA THR A 915 -3.85 19.00 34.21
C THR A 915 -4.68 18.73 32.95
N HIS A 916 -4.03 18.38 31.82
CA HIS A 916 -4.77 17.94 30.62
C HIS A 916 -5.51 16.61 30.85
N ALA A 917 -4.89 15.65 31.55
CA ALA A 917 -5.56 14.39 31.87
C ALA A 917 -6.81 14.62 32.76
N HIS A 918 -6.74 15.56 33.70
CA HIS A 918 -7.89 15.97 34.53
C HIS A 918 -9.00 16.63 33.69
N LEU A 919 -8.63 17.54 32.77
CA LEU A 919 -9.59 18.12 31.83
C LEU A 919 -10.23 17.04 30.95
N ASP A 920 -9.43 16.12 30.41
CA ASP A 920 -9.95 15.00 29.60
C ASP A 920 -10.92 14.13 30.40
N GLU A 921 -10.68 13.91 31.69
CA GLU A 921 -11.56 13.15 32.58
C GLU A 921 -12.91 13.85 32.77
N ALA A 922 -12.90 15.16 33.02
CA ALA A 922 -14.11 15.95 33.15
C ALA A 922 -14.94 15.99 31.85
N VAL A 923 -14.26 16.22 30.71
CA VAL A 923 -14.91 16.25 29.41
C VAL A 923 -15.42 14.85 29.00
N ASP A 924 -14.61 13.78 29.13
CA ASP A 924 -15.03 12.41 28.83
C ASP A 924 -16.27 12.01 29.66
N SER A 925 -16.30 12.38 30.95
CA SER A 925 -17.45 12.14 31.83
C SER A 925 -18.71 12.84 31.31
N ALA A 926 -18.60 14.09 30.87
CA ALA A 926 -19.72 14.83 30.28
C ALA A 926 -20.28 14.21 29.00
N PHE A 927 -19.43 13.48 28.26
CA PHE A 927 -19.80 12.69 27.07
C PHE A 927 -20.21 11.25 27.42
N GLY A 928 -20.30 10.88 28.71
CA GLY A 928 -20.68 9.54 29.15
C GLY A 928 -19.60 8.45 28.98
N ILE A 929 -18.34 8.84 28.81
CA ILE A 929 -17.24 7.89 28.71
C ILE A 929 -16.70 7.59 30.10
N VAL A 930 -16.90 6.38 30.61
CA VAL A 930 -16.35 5.88 31.88
C VAL A 930 -14.90 5.42 31.77
N SER A 931 -14.21 5.35 32.92
CA SER A 931 -12.84 4.92 33.04
C SER A 931 -12.59 3.55 32.34
N GLY A 932 -11.66 3.51 31.39
CA GLY A 932 -11.31 2.32 30.57
C GLY A 932 -11.56 2.48 29.08
N GLY A 933 -12.38 3.45 28.64
CA GLY A 933 -12.71 3.70 27.22
C GLY A 933 -12.10 4.99 26.64
N ARG A 934 -10.98 5.50 27.18
CA ARG A 934 -10.43 6.82 26.81
C ARG A 934 -9.54 6.87 25.56
N SER A 935 -9.72 5.92 24.64
CA SER A 935 -9.00 5.95 23.37
C SER A 935 -9.57 6.99 22.40
N VAL A 936 -8.76 7.48 21.46
CA VAL A 936 -9.22 8.36 20.37
C VAL A 936 -10.40 7.74 19.62
N PHE A 937 -10.38 6.43 19.42
CA PHE A 937 -11.45 5.69 18.72
C PHE A 937 -12.77 5.68 19.49
N ALA A 938 -12.71 5.49 20.82
CA ALA A 938 -13.91 5.53 21.65
C ALA A 938 -14.55 6.93 21.65
N ARG A 939 -13.73 7.97 21.78
CA ARG A 939 -14.19 9.37 21.70
C ARG A 939 -14.83 9.66 20.34
N GLN A 940 -14.21 9.23 19.24
CA GLN A 940 -14.77 9.38 17.89
C GLN A 940 -16.12 8.68 17.74
N GLY A 941 -16.26 7.46 18.26
CA GLY A 941 -17.52 6.72 18.24
C GLY A 941 -18.66 7.50 18.92
N VAL A 942 -18.43 7.96 20.14
CA VAL A 942 -19.41 8.77 20.90
C VAL A 942 -19.75 10.08 20.17
N LEU A 943 -18.74 10.76 19.62
CA LEU A 943 -18.93 12.02 18.87
C LEU A 943 -19.81 11.82 17.64
N PHE A 944 -19.60 10.76 16.84
CA PHE A 944 -20.44 10.48 15.70
C PHE A 944 -21.88 10.12 16.09
N GLU A 945 -22.08 9.33 17.15
CA GLU A 945 -23.41 9.01 17.68
C GLU A 945 -24.16 10.27 18.09
N LEU A 946 -23.52 11.13 18.88
CA LEU A 946 -24.12 12.38 19.33
C LEU A 946 -24.38 13.36 18.17
N TYR A 947 -23.43 13.45 17.20
CA TYR A 947 -23.65 14.24 15.99
C TYR A 947 -24.88 13.77 15.22
N ALA A 948 -25.06 12.48 15.06
CA ALA A 948 -26.23 11.93 14.38
C ALA A 948 -27.54 12.19 15.14
N GLU A 949 -27.51 12.16 16.46
CA GLU A 949 -28.68 12.52 17.31
C GLU A 949 -29.04 13.99 17.17
N MET A 950 -28.07 14.89 17.22
CA MET A 950 -28.27 16.34 17.12
C MET A 950 -28.67 16.83 15.73
N THR A 951 -28.46 16.01 14.68
CA THR A 951 -28.77 16.36 13.29
C THR A 951 -30.00 15.64 12.72
N LYS A 952 -30.66 14.79 13.52
CA LYS A 952 -32.00 14.24 13.22
C LYS A 952 -33.06 15.34 13.28
#